data_493046c37025b2a8c13941289dc8993a
#
_entry.id   493046c37025b2a8c13941289dc8993a
#
_cell.length_a   1.000
_cell.length_b   1.000
_cell.length_c   1.000
_cell.angle_alpha   90.00
_cell.angle_beta   90.00
_cell.angle_gamma   90.00
#
_symmetry.space_group_name_H-M   'P 1'
#
loop_
_entity.id
_entity.type
_entity.pdbx_description
1 polymer ?
#
loop_
_entity_poly.entity_id
_entity_poly.type
_entity_poly.pdbx_seq_one_letter_code
_entity_poly.pdbx_strand_id
1 'polypeptide(L)'
;EKLDKGIIQPDPRYEENIKEELRVFKKIGMVGFMLFMSELVCWCWDNGIPIGFCRGSVGGSTIAYLTDIIDVNPVVWNTVFSRFANEDRKEIGDIDLDIAPSQRHLVYEHIIEKFGADKTAYVLAIGTISDKGTIDEIGRALNMPLGDVKQVKAQYSLFTDGITDCNDKIKKIESIDGYENNEKCLKDLEELRSKLEYNEKSLKDLKEKQYPKLFYYFDGLVGTAISQSMHPAGIIVSPVTLPDNYGTFWSKDGKRILSINMEEIHEVSLVKYDLLGLKNIEIIKDTCELAHIPYPKSHTVNWNDEKVWAHIADSPVGIFQFESKFAYDSMKKFECHCVNDLSLVNASIRPSGESYRDRLLAHEPNKNPSELIDKLLEDNHGFLIFQEDTIKFLTNICGLSGSDADNIRRAIGRKQKDRLEAALPSILEGYCNMSSQPREIAEKEAQAFLKIIEDSSNYQFGFNHSTGYSMIGYMCAYLRYYYPKEFITAYLNNANNEDDIMLGTELAKQLGITIHSIKFRHSTAKYSCDKDGIYKGIASVKFLNEDAANDLYSIKDEKFNTFIDLLVRISDLKVDSRKLEILIKLDFFEEFGGIRYLLTCSDLFSKYYGKKQMKKDKALEYGLDFDVLRECSGKETQKTFMELDSAKLLNKLLQNVPNEKTDMRTKIAYQIENLGYVDIVDKKLAGYCVALDLNVDYSPRLKLYALANGNTIPVKISKKIFKQNPIRRGDIVKVENQYRKPKMKKVDGEWQETDEQEWWISEYKIC
;
A
#
# COMPACT_ATOMS: atom_id res chain seq x y z
N GLU A 1 9.69 30.12 -19.82
CA GLU A 1 9.22 28.85 -20.39
C GLU A 1 7.85 28.42 -19.82
N LYS A 2 7.68 28.29 -18.49
CA LYS A 2 6.36 27.91 -17.90
C LYS A 2 5.29 28.98 -18.14
N LEU A 3 5.66 30.26 -18.12
CA LEU A 3 4.80 31.38 -18.54
C LEU A 3 4.41 31.31 -20.01
N ASP A 4 5.40 31.08 -20.89
CA ASP A 4 5.20 31.03 -22.35
C ASP A 4 4.32 29.83 -22.75
N LYS A 5 4.41 28.72 -21.99
CA LYS A 5 3.57 27.54 -22.15
C LYS A 5 2.19 27.66 -21.48
N GLY A 6 1.89 28.77 -20.78
CA GLY A 6 0.64 28.96 -20.06
C GLY A 6 0.46 28.05 -18.84
N ILE A 7 1.53 27.43 -18.36
CA ILE A 7 1.50 26.53 -17.17
C ILE A 7 1.30 27.37 -15.89
N ILE A 8 1.86 28.55 -15.84
CA ILE A 8 1.64 29.52 -14.75
C ILE A 8 1.13 30.84 -15.32
N GLN A 9 0.37 31.57 -14.50
CA GLN A 9 -0.06 32.92 -14.82
C GLN A 9 0.92 33.94 -14.24
N PRO A 10 1.03 35.16 -14.83
CA PRO A 10 1.85 36.23 -14.27
C PRO A 10 1.39 36.60 -12.85
N ASP A 11 2.30 36.49 -11.89
CA ASP A 11 2.06 36.85 -10.49
C ASP A 11 3.37 37.39 -9.90
N PRO A 12 3.38 38.62 -9.29
CA PRO A 12 4.59 39.18 -8.73
C PRO A 12 5.25 38.35 -7.63
N ARG A 13 4.48 37.48 -6.94
CA ARG A 13 4.99 36.59 -5.90
C ARG A 13 6.07 35.64 -6.44
N TYR A 14 6.02 35.23 -7.72
CA TYR A 14 7.08 34.39 -8.29
C TYR A 14 8.44 35.10 -8.27
N GLU A 15 8.50 36.38 -8.67
CA GLU A 15 9.74 37.12 -8.69
C GLU A 15 10.29 37.39 -7.29
N GLU A 16 9.41 37.72 -6.36
CA GLU A 16 9.77 37.94 -4.94
C GLU A 16 10.33 36.67 -4.32
N ASN A 17 9.63 35.54 -4.47
CA ASN A 17 10.06 34.25 -3.96
C ASN A 17 11.40 33.81 -4.56
N ILE A 18 11.59 33.96 -5.88
CA ILE A 18 12.85 33.60 -6.54
C ILE A 18 14.02 34.40 -5.97
N LYS A 19 13.86 35.71 -5.75
CA LYS A 19 14.91 36.55 -5.18
C LYS A 19 15.29 36.11 -3.77
N GLU A 20 14.29 35.86 -2.93
CA GLU A 20 14.49 35.39 -1.56
C GLU A 20 15.14 34.01 -1.52
N GLU A 21 14.58 33.05 -2.25
CA GLU A 21 15.06 31.68 -2.26
C GLU A 21 16.49 31.56 -2.79
N LEU A 22 16.83 32.30 -3.88
CA LEU A 22 18.20 32.32 -4.40
C LEU A 22 19.19 32.89 -3.40
N ARG A 23 18.78 33.93 -2.65
CA ARG A 23 19.61 34.51 -1.60
C ARG A 23 19.91 33.48 -0.52
N VAL A 24 18.87 32.79 -0.04
CA VAL A 24 19.00 31.75 0.99
C VAL A 24 19.87 30.59 0.47
N PHE A 25 19.58 30.01 -0.70
CA PHE A 25 20.33 28.88 -1.24
C PHE A 25 21.81 29.19 -1.46
N LYS A 26 22.15 30.42 -1.91
CA LYS A 26 23.54 30.86 -2.02
C LYS A 26 24.22 30.91 -0.65
N LYS A 27 23.55 31.45 0.36
CA LYS A 27 24.09 31.62 1.70
C LYS A 27 24.36 30.28 2.39
N ILE A 28 23.46 29.31 2.25
CA ILE A 28 23.60 27.97 2.86
C ILE A 28 24.34 26.94 1.98
N GLY A 29 24.81 27.35 0.77
CA GLY A 29 25.55 26.44 -0.11
C GLY A 29 24.72 25.38 -0.84
N MET A 30 23.39 25.55 -0.93
CA MET A 30 22.46 24.55 -1.45
C MET A 30 22.29 24.54 -2.97
N VAL A 31 22.91 25.48 -3.69
CA VAL A 31 22.71 25.66 -5.13
C VAL A 31 23.06 24.40 -5.94
N GLY A 32 24.21 23.79 -5.66
CA GLY A 32 24.63 22.55 -6.35
C GLY A 32 23.69 21.38 -6.13
N PHE A 33 23.15 21.27 -4.91
CA PHE A 33 22.16 20.25 -4.57
C PHE A 33 20.85 20.44 -5.37
N MET A 34 20.32 21.67 -5.42
CA MET A 34 19.11 22.00 -6.19
C MET A 34 19.29 21.74 -7.69
N LEU A 35 20.45 22.10 -8.25
CA LEU A 35 20.75 21.84 -9.67
C LEU A 35 20.78 20.34 -9.98
N PHE A 36 21.41 19.54 -9.12
CA PHE A 36 21.43 18.10 -9.31
C PHE A 36 20.03 17.48 -9.16
N MET A 37 19.24 17.90 -8.17
CA MET A 37 17.88 17.39 -8.01
C MET A 37 17.00 17.71 -9.22
N SER A 38 17.12 18.93 -9.77
CA SER A 38 16.41 19.30 -11.00
C SER A 38 16.83 18.42 -12.18
N GLU A 39 18.13 18.23 -12.38
CA GLU A 39 18.63 17.35 -13.44
C GLU A 39 18.14 15.90 -13.26
N LEU A 40 18.19 15.37 -12.05
CA LEU A 40 17.76 14.01 -11.74
C LEU A 40 16.26 13.81 -12.04
N VAL A 41 15.42 14.76 -11.62
CA VAL A 41 13.98 14.67 -11.87
C VAL A 41 13.64 14.85 -13.35
N CYS A 42 14.31 15.77 -14.05
CA CYS A 42 14.16 15.91 -15.50
C CYS A 42 14.56 14.61 -16.21
N TRP A 43 15.69 14.01 -15.84
CA TRP A 43 16.12 12.72 -16.38
C TRP A 43 15.07 11.61 -16.12
N CYS A 44 14.47 11.57 -14.94
CA CYS A 44 13.38 10.61 -14.64
C CYS A 44 12.20 10.79 -15.62
N TRP A 45 11.74 12.01 -15.83
CA TRP A 45 10.64 12.28 -16.76
C TRP A 45 11.01 11.93 -18.22
N ASP A 46 12.21 12.26 -18.66
CA ASP A 46 12.69 11.95 -20.02
C ASP A 46 12.80 10.43 -20.27
N ASN A 47 12.97 9.65 -19.20
CA ASN A 47 13.03 8.18 -19.26
C ASN A 47 11.71 7.49 -18.85
N GLY A 48 10.59 8.22 -18.78
CA GLY A 48 9.28 7.66 -18.46
C GLY A 48 9.14 7.17 -17.02
N ILE A 49 9.92 7.75 -16.10
CA ILE A 49 9.86 7.45 -14.67
C ILE A 49 9.10 8.57 -13.97
N PRO A 50 7.81 8.36 -13.63
CA PRO A 50 7.03 9.38 -12.96
C PRO A 50 7.46 9.59 -11.52
N ILE A 51 7.46 10.86 -11.11
CA ILE A 51 7.76 11.31 -9.76
C ILE A 51 6.47 11.84 -9.11
N GLY A 52 6.31 11.62 -7.80
CA GLY A 52 5.20 12.18 -7.02
C GLY A 52 5.18 13.71 -7.04
N PHE A 53 4.03 14.31 -6.71
CA PHE A 53 3.87 15.77 -6.77
C PHE A 53 4.83 16.51 -5.84
N CYS A 54 4.99 16.05 -4.61
CA CYS A 54 5.92 16.59 -3.61
C CYS A 54 5.95 15.70 -2.37
N ARG A 55 7.11 15.67 -1.71
CA ARG A 55 7.25 15.06 -0.40
C ARG A 55 8.05 15.96 0.53
N GLY A 56 7.58 16.13 1.77
CA GLY A 56 8.31 16.89 2.77
C GLY A 56 8.18 18.40 2.63
N SER A 57 9.19 19.10 3.14
CA SER A 57 9.17 20.57 3.25
C SER A 57 9.47 21.29 1.94
N VAL A 58 10.09 20.63 0.96
CA VAL A 58 10.46 21.21 -0.33
C VAL A 58 9.25 21.75 -1.11
N GLY A 59 8.03 21.28 -0.81
CA GLY A 59 6.79 21.81 -1.36
C GLY A 59 6.56 23.32 -1.14
N GLY A 60 7.37 23.97 -0.31
CA GLY A 60 7.36 25.42 -0.13
C GLY A 60 8.26 26.21 -1.10
N SER A 61 9.09 25.55 -1.92
CA SER A 61 10.06 26.23 -2.77
C SER A 61 9.52 26.49 -4.18
N THR A 62 9.42 27.76 -4.53
CA THR A 62 9.07 28.23 -5.88
C THR A 62 10.14 27.85 -6.88
N ILE A 63 11.42 27.91 -6.52
CA ILE A 63 12.53 27.47 -7.39
C ILE A 63 12.42 25.99 -7.66
N ALA A 64 12.15 25.15 -6.65
CA ALA A 64 11.96 23.72 -6.85
C ALA A 64 10.83 23.40 -7.83
N TYR A 65 9.72 24.16 -7.77
CA TYR A 65 8.61 24.04 -8.72
C TYR A 65 9.01 24.51 -10.14
N LEU A 66 9.67 25.66 -10.25
CA LEU A 66 10.06 26.21 -11.53
C LEU A 66 11.15 25.40 -12.24
N THR A 67 11.94 24.64 -11.50
CA THR A 67 12.98 23.73 -12.01
C THR A 67 12.55 22.25 -12.03
N ASP A 68 11.25 22.00 -11.97
CA ASP A 68 10.60 20.68 -12.07
C ASP A 68 10.98 19.66 -10.99
N ILE A 69 11.65 20.06 -9.89
CA ILE A 69 11.96 19.16 -8.76
C ILE A 69 10.68 18.67 -8.10
N ILE A 70 9.68 19.54 -7.99
CA ILE A 70 8.34 19.24 -7.46
C ILE A 70 7.27 19.71 -8.43
N ASP A 71 6.06 19.18 -8.30
CA ASP A 71 4.89 19.57 -9.10
C ASP A 71 3.78 20.26 -8.25
N VAL A 72 4.09 20.64 -7.02
CA VAL A 72 3.25 21.51 -6.19
C VAL A 72 3.66 22.97 -6.43
N ASN A 73 2.75 23.80 -6.92
CA ASN A 73 3.02 25.22 -7.15
C ASN A 73 2.82 26.03 -5.86
N PRO A 74 3.89 26.57 -5.23
CA PRO A 74 3.80 27.27 -3.94
C PRO A 74 2.92 28.53 -3.98
N VAL A 75 2.88 29.21 -5.11
CA VAL A 75 2.07 30.43 -5.28
C VAL A 75 0.58 30.12 -5.34
N VAL A 76 0.20 29.00 -5.96
CA VAL A 76 -1.19 28.54 -6.06
C VAL A 76 -1.68 27.91 -4.75
N TRP A 77 -0.86 27.03 -4.16
CA TRP A 77 -1.21 26.27 -2.96
C TRP A 77 -0.85 26.98 -1.64
N ASN A 78 -0.29 28.19 -1.72
CA ASN A 78 0.07 29.01 -0.56
C ASN A 78 0.94 28.28 0.48
N THR A 79 1.89 27.48 -0.02
CA THR A 79 2.88 26.77 0.81
C THR A 79 4.01 27.70 1.25
N VAL A 80 4.80 27.32 2.25
CA VAL A 80 5.73 28.23 2.94
C VAL A 80 7.19 27.80 2.75
N PHE A 81 8.01 28.67 2.13
CA PHE A 81 9.42 28.41 1.83
C PHE A 81 10.30 28.31 3.08
N SER A 82 10.13 29.20 4.06
CA SER A 82 11.00 29.23 5.25
C SER A 82 10.94 27.94 6.08
N ARG A 83 9.88 27.12 5.90
CA ARG A 83 9.79 25.77 6.46
C ARG A 83 10.79 24.80 5.80
N PHE A 84 11.12 24.97 4.53
CA PHE A 84 12.09 24.16 3.79
C PHE A 84 13.51 24.61 4.05
N ALA A 85 13.83 25.86 3.82
CA ALA A 85 15.18 26.42 3.99
C ALA A 85 15.12 27.83 4.60
N ASN A 86 16.08 28.14 5.46
CA ASN A 86 16.30 29.48 6.01
C ASN A 86 17.80 29.75 6.19
N GLU A 87 18.18 31.01 6.37
CA GLU A 87 19.57 31.45 6.36
C GLU A 87 20.42 30.95 7.52
N ASP A 88 19.80 30.61 8.66
CA ASP A 88 20.44 30.18 9.88
C ASP A 88 20.55 28.65 9.97
N ARG A 89 20.01 27.95 8.99
CA ARG A 89 20.03 26.50 8.93
C ARG A 89 21.39 26.00 8.46
N LYS A 90 22.06 25.22 9.30
CA LYS A 90 23.37 24.63 8.97
C LYS A 90 23.27 23.37 8.12
N GLU A 91 22.12 22.71 8.15
CA GLU A 91 21.86 21.47 7.43
C GLU A 91 21.17 21.77 6.09
N ILE A 92 21.62 21.10 5.03
CA ILE A 92 20.91 21.09 3.76
C ILE A 92 19.56 20.42 3.97
N GLY A 93 18.47 21.06 3.51
CA GLY A 93 17.13 20.46 3.60
C GLY A 93 17.05 19.20 2.74
N ASP A 94 16.42 18.16 3.26
CA ASP A 94 16.18 16.92 2.51
C ASP A 94 15.15 17.14 1.42
N ILE A 95 15.41 16.56 0.25
CA ILE A 95 14.45 16.43 -0.85
C ILE A 95 14.23 14.96 -1.12
N ASP A 96 13.08 14.47 -0.68
CA ASP A 96 12.65 13.10 -0.90
C ASP A 96 11.89 12.99 -2.21
N LEU A 97 12.14 11.93 -2.99
CA LEU A 97 11.41 11.63 -4.21
C LEU A 97 10.56 10.37 -4.05
N ASP A 98 9.25 10.51 -4.27
CA ASP A 98 8.35 9.37 -4.40
C ASP A 98 8.37 8.86 -5.83
N ILE A 99 8.75 7.60 -6.03
CA ILE A 99 8.97 6.97 -7.33
C ILE A 99 8.17 5.66 -7.40
N ALA A 100 7.76 5.25 -8.59
CA ALA A 100 7.18 3.93 -8.80
C ALA A 100 8.16 2.83 -8.37
N PRO A 101 7.79 1.90 -7.47
CA PRO A 101 8.69 0.87 -6.95
C PRO A 101 9.42 0.06 -8.02
N SER A 102 8.74 -0.26 -9.13
CA SER A 102 9.29 -1.03 -10.24
C SER A 102 10.44 -0.33 -10.98
N GLN A 103 10.49 1.01 -10.96
CA GLN A 103 11.46 1.81 -11.70
C GLN A 103 12.56 2.44 -10.84
N ARG A 104 12.44 2.35 -9.51
CA ARG A 104 13.38 2.98 -8.57
C ARG A 104 14.83 2.54 -8.77
N HIS A 105 15.07 1.30 -9.15
CA HIS A 105 16.43 0.78 -9.42
C HIS A 105 17.12 1.53 -10.56
N LEU A 106 16.39 1.94 -11.59
CA LEU A 106 16.94 2.71 -12.72
C LEU A 106 17.50 4.06 -12.25
N VAL A 107 16.84 4.71 -11.30
CA VAL A 107 17.29 5.98 -10.74
C VAL A 107 18.57 5.82 -9.92
N TYR A 108 18.68 4.74 -9.14
CA TYR A 108 19.93 4.41 -8.44
C TYR A 108 21.07 4.14 -9.41
N GLU A 109 20.83 3.39 -10.47
CA GLU A 109 21.83 3.10 -11.51
C GLU A 109 22.31 4.38 -12.19
N HIS A 110 21.40 5.30 -12.53
CA HIS A 110 21.76 6.59 -13.09
C HIS A 110 22.63 7.44 -12.15
N ILE A 111 22.32 7.49 -10.85
CA ILE A 111 23.14 8.20 -9.86
C ILE A 111 24.53 7.58 -9.77
N ILE A 112 24.63 6.25 -9.74
CA ILE A 112 25.91 5.52 -9.68
C ILE A 112 26.73 5.75 -10.94
N GLU A 113 26.10 5.71 -12.10
CA GLU A 113 26.77 5.98 -13.39
C GLU A 113 27.32 7.41 -13.45
N LYS A 114 26.54 8.38 -13.00
CA LYS A 114 26.91 9.80 -13.03
C LYS A 114 28.08 10.15 -12.10
N PHE A 115 28.07 9.65 -10.87
CA PHE A 115 29.06 10.02 -9.85
C PHE A 115 30.22 9.03 -9.69
N GLY A 116 30.05 7.82 -10.21
CA GLY A 116 31.00 6.72 -10.07
C GLY A 116 30.68 5.79 -8.88
N ALA A 117 30.91 4.50 -9.08
CA ALA A 117 30.62 3.48 -8.09
C ALA A 117 31.50 3.55 -6.83
N ASP A 118 32.65 4.24 -6.88
CA ASP A 118 33.56 4.48 -5.75
C ASP A 118 33.13 5.66 -4.87
N LYS A 119 32.28 6.55 -5.42
CA LYS A 119 31.76 7.74 -4.73
C LYS A 119 30.31 7.60 -4.30
N THR A 120 29.68 6.47 -4.58
CA THR A 120 28.28 6.17 -4.24
C THR A 120 28.17 4.92 -3.40
N ALA A 121 27.29 4.93 -2.41
CA ALA A 121 26.95 3.76 -1.61
C ALA A 121 25.55 3.87 -1.02
N TYR A 122 24.93 2.72 -0.78
CA TYR A 122 23.69 2.66 0.00
C TYR A 122 23.98 2.85 1.47
N VAL A 123 22.99 3.35 2.21
CA VAL A 123 23.11 3.59 3.66
C VAL A 123 23.00 2.28 4.43
N LEU A 124 23.82 2.12 5.45
CA LEU A 124 23.76 1.01 6.40
C LEU A 124 22.51 1.13 7.29
N ALA A 125 21.75 0.05 7.38
CA ALA A 125 20.72 -0.13 8.39
C ALA A 125 21.12 -1.26 9.34
N ILE A 126 21.19 -0.95 10.62
CA ILE A 126 21.50 -1.93 11.67
C ILE A 126 20.17 -2.39 12.27
N GLY A 127 19.85 -3.66 12.09
CA GLY A 127 18.70 -4.28 12.74
C GLY A 127 19.06 -4.72 14.15
N THR A 128 18.29 -4.26 15.14
CA THR A 128 18.42 -4.69 16.53
C THR A 128 17.32 -5.65 16.90
N ILE A 129 17.61 -6.53 17.87
CA ILE A 129 16.60 -7.46 18.36
C ILE A 129 15.56 -6.73 19.23
N SER A 130 14.29 -6.87 18.85
CA SER A 130 13.17 -6.30 19.61
C SER A 130 12.85 -7.11 20.85
N ASP A 131 12.11 -6.52 21.79
CA ASP A 131 11.66 -7.19 23.03
C ASP A 131 11.03 -8.56 22.74
N LYS A 132 10.05 -8.61 21.84
CA LYS A 132 9.37 -9.86 21.48
C LYS A 132 10.29 -10.86 20.78
N GLY A 133 11.19 -10.37 19.94
CA GLY A 133 12.24 -11.18 19.31
C GLY A 133 13.22 -11.76 20.31
N THR A 134 13.62 -10.95 21.30
CA THR A 134 14.50 -11.39 22.39
C THR A 134 13.88 -12.52 23.20
N ILE A 135 12.58 -12.42 23.54
CA ILE A 135 11.87 -13.49 24.25
C ILE A 135 11.81 -14.77 23.39
N ASP A 136 11.58 -14.67 22.07
CA ASP A 136 11.59 -15.82 21.17
C ASP A 136 12.97 -16.52 21.11
N GLU A 137 14.05 -15.74 20.95
CA GLU A 137 15.39 -16.28 20.84
C GLU A 137 15.85 -16.96 22.15
N ILE A 138 15.59 -16.32 23.27
CA ILE A 138 15.95 -16.91 24.59
C ILE A 138 15.07 -18.14 24.88
N GLY A 139 13.77 -18.05 24.58
CA GLY A 139 12.86 -19.20 24.72
C GLY A 139 13.33 -20.41 23.93
N ARG A 140 13.77 -20.19 22.69
CA ARG A 140 14.39 -21.21 21.86
C ARG A 140 15.71 -21.75 22.45
N ALA A 141 16.59 -20.88 22.90
CA ALA A 141 17.88 -21.26 23.50
C ALA A 141 17.71 -22.03 24.81
N LEU A 142 16.65 -21.74 25.57
CA LEU A 142 16.31 -22.45 26.81
C LEU A 142 15.43 -23.69 26.57
N ASN A 143 15.12 -24.04 25.31
CA ASN A 143 14.23 -25.12 24.92
C ASN A 143 12.83 -25.04 25.57
N MET A 144 12.30 -23.85 25.72
CA MET A 144 10.96 -23.62 26.26
C MET A 144 9.88 -24.08 25.26
N PRO A 145 8.77 -24.65 25.73
CA PRO A 145 7.63 -24.96 24.86
C PRO A 145 7.11 -23.70 24.16
N LEU A 146 6.75 -23.81 22.87
CA LEU A 146 6.24 -22.68 22.08
C LEU A 146 5.01 -22.01 22.70
N GLY A 147 4.17 -22.79 23.42
CA GLY A 147 3.01 -22.26 24.15
C GLY A 147 3.41 -21.31 25.26
N ASP A 148 4.44 -21.67 26.03
CA ASP A 148 4.94 -20.86 27.15
C ASP A 148 5.60 -19.57 26.62
N VAL A 149 6.39 -19.65 25.54
CA VAL A 149 7.01 -18.48 24.91
C VAL A 149 5.94 -17.50 24.43
N LYS A 150 4.85 -17.99 23.79
CA LYS A 150 3.72 -17.15 23.39
C LYS A 150 3.02 -16.49 24.58
N GLN A 151 2.86 -17.23 25.67
CA GLN A 151 2.25 -16.70 26.88
C GLN A 151 3.10 -15.61 27.51
N VAL A 152 4.41 -15.82 27.63
CA VAL A 152 5.35 -14.81 28.15
C VAL A 152 5.30 -13.53 27.31
N LYS A 153 5.33 -13.66 26.00
CA LYS A 153 5.22 -12.48 25.09
C LYS A 153 3.91 -11.73 25.28
N ALA A 154 2.80 -12.46 25.38
CA ALA A 154 1.50 -11.83 25.56
C ALA A 154 1.42 -11.09 26.91
N GLN A 155 1.87 -11.70 27.99
CA GLN A 155 1.91 -11.07 29.31
C GLN A 155 2.88 -9.87 29.36
N TYR A 156 4.07 -10.02 28.81
CA TYR A 156 5.05 -8.93 28.72
C TYR A 156 4.46 -7.72 27.99
N SER A 157 3.87 -7.93 26.80
CA SER A 157 3.23 -6.86 26.04
C SER A 157 2.06 -6.23 26.81
N LEU A 158 1.20 -7.04 27.41
CA LEU A 158 0.05 -6.55 28.18
C LEU A 158 0.48 -5.58 29.28
N PHE A 159 1.53 -5.93 30.02
CA PHE A 159 2.00 -5.09 31.13
C PHE A 159 2.78 -3.87 30.65
N THR A 160 3.67 -4.01 29.65
CA THR A 160 4.43 -2.89 29.10
C THR A 160 3.55 -1.88 28.39
N ASP A 161 2.62 -2.34 27.55
CA ASP A 161 1.66 -1.48 26.87
C ASP A 161 0.73 -0.79 27.90
N GLY A 162 0.33 -1.52 28.95
CA GLY A 162 -0.46 -0.97 30.04
C GLY A 162 0.27 0.10 30.86
N ILE A 163 1.57 -0.07 31.12
CA ILE A 163 2.40 0.94 31.78
C ILE A 163 2.51 2.20 30.91
N THR A 164 2.77 2.04 29.62
CA THR A 164 2.87 3.16 28.68
C THR A 164 1.55 3.93 28.59
N ASP A 165 0.43 3.22 28.40
CA ASP A 165 -0.92 3.83 28.31
C ASP A 165 -1.28 4.62 29.58
N CYS A 166 -0.99 4.04 30.78
CA CYS A 166 -1.25 4.71 32.05
C CYS A 166 -0.39 5.98 32.19
N ASN A 167 0.91 5.89 31.88
CA ASN A 167 1.80 7.04 31.98
C ASN A 167 1.40 8.18 31.03
N ASP A 168 1.01 7.86 29.80
CA ASP A 168 0.58 8.86 28.81
C ASP A 168 -0.73 9.54 29.24
N LYS A 169 -1.68 8.78 29.78
CA LYS A 169 -2.94 9.31 30.30
C LYS A 169 -2.73 10.16 31.56
N ILE A 170 -1.85 9.74 32.46
CA ILE A 170 -1.50 10.53 33.66
C ILE A 170 -0.91 11.87 33.23
N LYS A 171 0.08 11.87 32.33
CA LYS A 171 0.68 13.11 31.80
C LYS A 171 -0.35 14.03 31.16
N LYS A 172 -1.32 13.46 30.39
CA LYS A 172 -2.40 14.23 29.78
C LYS A 172 -3.26 14.92 30.82
N ILE A 173 -3.68 14.23 31.90
CA ILE A 173 -4.51 14.81 32.96
C ILE A 173 -3.70 15.85 33.71
N GLU A 174 -2.44 15.59 34.06
CA GLU A 174 -1.56 16.53 34.78
C GLU A 174 -1.22 17.78 33.94
N SER A 175 -1.41 17.74 32.61
CA SER A 175 -1.24 18.90 31.73
C SER A 175 -2.48 19.82 31.67
N ILE A 176 -3.60 19.46 32.29
CA ILE A 176 -4.84 20.28 32.34
C ILE A 176 -4.67 21.34 33.42
N ASP A 177 -4.80 22.62 33.07
CA ASP A 177 -4.75 23.71 34.04
C ASP A 177 -5.86 23.55 35.09
N GLY A 178 -5.48 23.50 36.35
CA GLY A 178 -6.42 23.38 37.48
C GLY A 178 -6.94 21.94 37.73
N TYR A 179 -6.30 20.90 37.15
CA TYR A 179 -6.66 19.51 37.35
C TYR A 179 -6.69 19.14 38.85
N GLU A 180 -5.85 19.76 39.66
CA GLU A 180 -5.77 19.56 41.12
C GLU A 180 -7.06 19.93 41.86
N ASN A 181 -7.88 20.81 41.27
CA ASN A 181 -9.17 21.24 41.82
C ASN A 181 -10.37 20.56 41.13
N ASN A 182 -10.12 19.62 40.21
CA ASN A 182 -11.16 18.89 39.48
C ASN A 182 -11.30 17.46 40.05
N GLU A 183 -12.40 17.24 40.77
CA GLU A 183 -12.69 15.97 41.44
C GLU A 183 -12.68 14.77 40.46
N LYS A 184 -13.15 14.96 39.23
CA LYS A 184 -13.13 13.93 38.19
C LYS A 184 -11.69 13.61 37.76
N CYS A 185 -10.87 14.62 37.50
CA CYS A 185 -9.46 14.43 37.13
C CYS A 185 -8.68 13.73 38.25
N LEU A 186 -8.92 14.08 39.50
CA LEU A 186 -8.27 13.44 40.65
C LEU A 186 -8.66 11.95 40.76
N LYS A 187 -9.94 11.64 40.55
CA LYS A 187 -10.41 10.25 40.56
C LYS A 187 -9.81 9.44 39.41
N ASP A 188 -9.81 9.98 38.19
CA ASP A 188 -9.21 9.34 37.02
C ASP A 188 -7.70 9.10 37.22
N LEU A 189 -6.99 10.06 37.86
CA LEU A 189 -5.56 9.92 38.22
C LEU A 189 -5.33 8.79 39.26
N GLU A 190 -6.19 8.69 40.28
CA GLU A 190 -6.08 7.62 41.28
C GLU A 190 -6.29 6.23 40.67
N GLU A 191 -7.28 6.09 39.80
CA GLU A 191 -7.53 4.84 39.05
C GLU A 191 -6.35 4.49 38.14
N LEU A 192 -5.80 5.47 37.39
CA LEU A 192 -4.67 5.24 36.50
C LEU A 192 -3.38 4.90 37.26
N ARG A 193 -3.11 5.57 38.39
CA ARG A 193 -1.94 5.26 39.23
C ARG A 193 -2.06 3.87 39.86
N SER A 194 -3.24 3.46 40.31
CA SER A 194 -3.47 2.11 40.82
C SER A 194 -3.25 1.05 39.74
N LYS A 195 -3.73 1.31 38.51
CA LYS A 195 -3.53 0.43 37.36
C LYS A 195 -2.08 0.37 36.92
N LEU A 196 -1.36 1.49 36.97
CA LEU A 196 0.08 1.58 36.70
C LEU A 196 0.87 0.71 37.70
N GLU A 197 0.61 0.87 38.99
CA GLU A 197 1.26 0.08 40.03
C GLU A 197 0.99 -1.42 39.87
N TYR A 198 -0.25 -1.80 39.51
CA TYR A 198 -0.59 -3.19 39.20
C TYR A 198 0.24 -3.74 38.04
N ASN A 199 0.35 -2.99 36.92
CA ASN A 199 1.10 -3.42 35.75
C ASN A 199 2.61 -3.50 36.04
N GLU A 200 3.18 -2.54 36.73
CA GLU A 200 4.59 -2.54 37.14
C GLU A 200 4.92 -3.74 38.05
N LYS A 201 4.08 -3.99 39.04
CA LYS A 201 4.21 -5.15 39.93
C LYS A 201 4.09 -6.46 39.17
N SER A 202 3.11 -6.56 38.26
CA SER A 202 2.88 -7.76 37.45
C SER A 202 4.04 -8.03 36.50
N LEU A 203 4.59 -6.98 35.88
CA LEU A 203 5.78 -7.08 35.03
C LEU A 203 7.01 -7.51 35.84
N LYS A 204 7.18 -6.97 37.02
CA LYS A 204 8.25 -7.35 37.95
C LYS A 204 8.13 -8.81 38.37
N ASP A 205 6.92 -9.25 38.74
CA ASP A 205 6.65 -10.64 39.10
C ASP A 205 6.88 -11.60 37.93
N LEU A 206 6.52 -11.20 36.70
CA LEU A 206 6.81 -11.95 35.49
C LEU A 206 8.31 -12.15 35.30
N LYS A 207 9.08 -11.05 35.46
CA LYS A 207 10.54 -11.05 35.25
C LYS A 207 11.30 -11.77 36.36
N GLU A 208 10.99 -11.49 37.63
CA GLU A 208 11.79 -11.94 38.75
C GLU A 208 11.35 -13.29 39.34
N LYS A 209 10.02 -13.62 39.26
CA LYS A 209 9.45 -14.83 39.89
C LYS A 209 9.08 -15.91 38.91
N GLN A 210 8.40 -15.55 37.80
CA GLN A 210 7.87 -16.56 36.89
C GLN A 210 8.93 -17.05 35.88
N TYR A 211 9.71 -16.11 35.29
CA TYR A 211 10.70 -16.42 34.28
C TYR A 211 12.05 -15.75 34.52
N PRO A 212 12.66 -15.85 35.73
CA PRO A 212 13.87 -15.10 36.12
C PRO A 212 15.04 -15.38 35.19
N LYS A 213 15.23 -16.63 34.78
CA LYS A 213 16.32 -17.04 33.87
C LYS A 213 16.17 -16.43 32.48
N LEU A 214 14.93 -16.35 31.96
CA LEU A 214 14.67 -15.75 30.67
C LEU A 214 15.01 -14.26 30.69
N PHE A 215 14.51 -13.53 31.70
CA PHE A 215 14.70 -12.09 31.78
C PHE A 215 16.11 -11.68 32.19
N TYR A 216 16.86 -12.52 32.86
CA TYR A 216 18.30 -12.31 33.09
C TYR A 216 19.06 -12.17 31.75
N TYR A 217 18.78 -13.05 30.78
CA TYR A 217 19.40 -12.94 29.46
C TYR A 217 18.76 -11.85 28.60
N PHE A 218 17.47 -11.56 28.82
CA PHE A 218 16.74 -10.52 28.09
C PHE A 218 17.40 -9.15 28.23
N ASP A 219 17.69 -8.74 29.45
CA ASP A 219 18.28 -7.42 29.70
C ASP A 219 19.68 -7.26 29.05
N GLY A 220 20.41 -8.36 28.83
CA GLY A 220 21.69 -8.35 28.13
C GLY A 220 21.63 -8.44 26.61
N LEU A 221 20.49 -8.88 26.04
CA LEU A 221 20.34 -9.13 24.61
C LEU A 221 19.43 -8.13 23.90
N VAL A 222 18.42 -7.60 24.59
CA VAL A 222 17.48 -6.65 24.01
C VAL A 222 18.20 -5.42 23.44
N GLY A 223 17.84 -5.02 22.23
CA GLY A 223 18.46 -3.88 21.56
C GLY A 223 19.85 -4.15 20.96
N THR A 224 20.44 -5.35 21.12
CA THR A 224 21.72 -5.66 20.47
C THR A 224 21.57 -5.81 18.97
N ALA A 225 22.62 -5.46 18.23
CA ALA A 225 22.65 -5.57 16.77
C ALA A 225 22.67 -7.05 16.34
N ILE A 226 21.71 -7.44 15.50
CA ILE A 226 21.57 -8.81 14.99
C ILE A 226 21.72 -8.92 13.47
N SER A 227 21.60 -7.81 12.76
CA SER A 227 21.75 -7.79 11.32
C SER A 227 22.29 -6.47 10.81
N GLN A 228 23.02 -6.55 9.71
CA GLN A 228 23.40 -5.42 8.89
C GLN A 228 22.68 -5.56 7.55
N SER A 229 21.98 -4.54 7.13
CA SER A 229 21.22 -4.50 5.89
C SER A 229 21.36 -3.15 5.19
N MET A 230 20.90 -3.09 3.97
CA MET A 230 20.83 -1.87 3.21
C MET A 230 19.55 -1.11 3.60
N HIS A 231 19.67 0.18 3.91
CA HIS A 231 18.51 1.05 4.06
C HIS A 231 17.72 1.12 2.74
N PRO A 232 16.39 0.94 2.77
CA PRO A 232 15.61 0.73 1.55
C PRO A 232 15.52 1.93 0.62
N ALA A 233 15.78 3.15 1.10
CA ALA A 233 15.52 4.37 0.33
C ALA A 233 16.75 5.25 0.06
N GLY A 234 17.77 5.21 0.91
CA GLY A 234 18.86 6.17 0.87
C GLY A 234 20.05 5.74 0.03
N ILE A 235 20.54 6.64 -0.83
CA ILE A 235 21.85 6.54 -1.48
C ILE A 235 22.70 7.75 -1.11
N ILE A 236 23.96 7.50 -0.81
CA ILE A 236 24.96 8.55 -0.53
C ILE A 236 25.75 8.86 -1.78
N VAL A 237 25.99 10.14 -2.00
CA VAL A 237 26.94 10.64 -3.00
C VAL A 237 28.01 11.45 -2.28
N SER A 238 29.27 11.16 -2.56
CA SER A 238 30.44 11.76 -1.92
C SER A 238 31.35 12.46 -2.93
N PRO A 239 31.98 13.59 -2.59
CA PRO A 239 33.00 14.19 -3.40
C PRO A 239 34.31 13.37 -3.43
N VAL A 240 34.51 12.52 -2.42
CA VAL A 240 35.69 11.65 -2.24
C VAL A 240 35.33 10.18 -2.36
N THR A 241 36.31 9.31 -2.56
CA THR A 241 36.10 7.85 -2.59
C THR A 241 35.63 7.34 -1.25
N LEU A 242 34.49 6.65 -1.24
CA LEU A 242 33.87 6.14 -0.01
C LEU A 242 34.65 4.98 0.62
N PRO A 243 35.17 3.99 -0.17
CA PRO A 243 35.94 2.89 0.42
C PRO A 243 37.16 3.34 1.24
N ASP A 244 37.88 4.34 0.75
CA ASP A 244 39.14 4.78 1.36
C ASP A 244 38.92 5.70 2.57
N ASN A 245 37.81 6.46 2.59
CA ASN A 245 37.58 7.47 3.60
C ASN A 245 36.63 7.01 4.72
N TYR A 246 35.65 6.15 4.40
CA TYR A 246 34.59 5.77 5.34
C TYR A 246 34.41 4.25 5.48
N GLY A 247 35.06 3.47 4.59
CA GLY A 247 34.85 2.04 4.51
C GLY A 247 33.54 1.67 3.84
N THR A 248 33.54 0.56 3.12
CA THR A 248 32.34 0.01 2.49
C THR A 248 32.39 -1.52 2.49
N PHE A 249 31.23 -2.16 2.39
CA PHE A 249 31.12 -3.61 2.16
C PHE A 249 30.06 -3.90 1.10
N TRP A 250 30.04 -5.16 0.62
CA TRP A 250 29.11 -5.58 -0.42
C TRP A 250 27.94 -6.36 0.19
N SER A 251 26.73 -6.04 -0.25
CA SER A 251 25.57 -6.88 0.00
C SER A 251 25.66 -8.19 -0.78
N LYS A 252 24.80 -9.16 -0.43
CA LYS A 252 24.67 -10.42 -1.19
C LYS A 252 24.31 -10.20 -2.65
N ASP A 253 23.58 -9.11 -2.94
CA ASP A 253 23.10 -8.74 -4.27
C ASP A 253 24.11 -7.84 -5.02
N GLY A 254 25.35 -7.75 -4.55
CA GLY A 254 26.42 -6.99 -5.21
C GLY A 254 26.28 -5.46 -5.11
N LYS A 255 25.53 -4.94 -4.14
CA LYS A 255 25.39 -3.50 -3.89
C LYS A 255 26.41 -3.05 -2.84
N ARG A 256 27.04 -1.89 -3.06
CA ARG A 256 27.97 -1.28 -2.11
C ARG A 256 27.21 -0.61 -0.98
N ILE A 257 27.50 -0.94 0.26
CA ILE A 257 26.92 -0.35 1.47
C ILE A 257 28.01 0.39 2.23
N LEU A 258 27.71 1.60 2.70
CA LEU A 258 28.60 2.38 3.54
C LEU A 258 28.76 1.72 4.93
N SER A 259 29.96 1.74 5.52
CA SER A 259 30.21 1.09 6.81
C SER A 259 29.81 1.92 8.02
N ILE A 260 29.40 3.17 7.83
CA ILE A 260 28.89 4.07 8.87
C ILE A 260 27.36 4.16 8.79
N ASN A 261 26.73 4.37 9.95
CA ASN A 261 25.28 4.47 10.09
C ASN A 261 24.76 5.88 9.77
N MET A 262 23.44 6.07 9.91
CA MET A 262 22.77 7.32 9.55
C MET A 262 23.19 8.52 10.40
N GLU A 263 23.46 8.33 11.69
CA GLU A 263 23.89 9.40 12.59
C GLU A 263 25.30 9.88 12.23
N GLU A 264 26.20 8.93 11.98
CA GLU A 264 27.59 9.19 11.58
C GLU A 264 27.65 9.86 10.18
N ILE A 265 26.74 9.51 9.25
CA ILE A 265 26.61 10.17 7.95
C ILE A 265 26.31 11.67 8.11
N HIS A 266 25.43 12.04 9.03
CA HIS A 266 25.14 13.44 9.35
C HIS A 266 26.33 14.17 9.96
N GLU A 267 27.06 13.52 10.88
CA GLU A 267 28.24 14.09 11.52
C GLU A 267 29.34 14.45 10.51
N VAL A 268 29.54 13.60 9.50
CA VAL A 268 30.53 13.84 8.44
C VAL A 268 30.00 14.65 7.25
N SER A 269 28.77 15.16 7.35
CA SER A 269 28.12 16.01 6.34
C SER A 269 28.05 15.41 4.92
N LEU A 270 27.92 14.08 4.82
CA LEU A 270 27.65 13.43 3.53
C LEU A 270 26.20 13.67 3.10
N VAL A 271 26.00 13.87 1.79
CA VAL A 271 24.67 14.11 1.22
C VAL A 271 23.98 12.79 0.93
N LYS A 272 22.79 12.63 1.51
CA LYS A 272 21.90 11.51 1.26
C LYS A 272 20.76 11.92 0.32
N TYR A 273 20.45 11.05 -0.62
CA TYR A 273 19.29 11.17 -1.51
C TYR A 273 18.31 10.06 -1.17
N ASP A 274 17.09 10.43 -0.79
CA ASP A 274 16.04 9.47 -0.46
C ASP A 274 15.10 9.26 -1.65
N LEU A 275 15.15 8.05 -2.20
CA LEU A 275 14.30 7.59 -3.29
C LEU A 275 13.30 6.60 -2.72
N LEU A 276 12.07 7.04 -2.50
CA LEU A 276 11.05 6.27 -1.81
C LEU A 276 10.12 5.59 -2.81
N GLY A 277 9.94 4.28 -2.68
CA GLY A 277 8.98 3.55 -3.49
C GLY A 277 7.57 3.78 -2.96
N LEU A 278 6.70 4.44 -3.74
CA LEU A 278 5.31 4.67 -3.38
C LEU A 278 4.37 3.89 -4.31
N LYS A 279 3.65 2.91 -3.74
CA LYS A 279 2.68 2.04 -4.44
C LYS A 279 1.68 2.85 -5.27
N ASN A 280 1.20 3.98 -4.74
CA ASN A 280 0.20 4.79 -5.44
C ASN A 280 0.75 5.46 -6.71
N ILE A 281 2.05 5.81 -6.75
CA ILE A 281 2.68 6.29 -8.00
C ILE A 281 2.72 5.17 -9.05
N GLU A 282 3.00 3.92 -8.63
CA GLU A 282 2.91 2.76 -9.53
C GLU A 282 1.49 2.57 -10.06
N ILE A 283 0.47 2.63 -9.17
CA ILE A 283 -0.94 2.49 -9.57
C ILE A 283 -1.35 3.59 -10.57
N ILE A 284 -0.97 4.85 -10.32
CA ILE A 284 -1.25 5.96 -11.23
C ILE A 284 -0.58 5.71 -12.58
N LYS A 285 0.69 5.32 -12.59
CA LYS A 285 1.47 5.02 -13.79
C LYS A 285 0.81 3.89 -14.60
N ASP A 286 0.59 2.75 -13.96
CA ASP A 286 -0.01 1.57 -14.61
C ASP A 286 -1.41 1.88 -15.14
N THR A 287 -2.21 2.69 -14.42
CA THR A 287 -3.53 3.13 -14.88
C THR A 287 -3.43 3.98 -16.13
N CYS A 288 -2.49 4.93 -16.16
CA CYS A 288 -2.27 5.79 -17.33
C CYS A 288 -1.81 4.99 -18.55
N GLU A 289 -0.91 4.02 -18.35
CA GLU A 289 -0.45 3.11 -19.41
C GLU A 289 -1.60 2.26 -19.97
N LEU A 290 -2.44 1.67 -19.10
CA LEU A 290 -3.60 0.87 -19.50
C LEU A 290 -4.68 1.72 -20.20
N ALA A 291 -4.90 2.94 -19.75
CA ALA A 291 -5.86 3.88 -20.33
C ALA A 291 -5.32 4.62 -21.56
N HIS A 292 -4.04 4.44 -21.90
CA HIS A 292 -3.35 5.15 -22.99
C HIS A 292 -3.44 6.68 -22.87
N ILE A 293 -3.30 7.20 -21.65
CA ILE A 293 -3.28 8.64 -21.35
C ILE A 293 -1.91 9.05 -20.82
N PRO A 294 -1.50 10.32 -20.99
CA PRO A 294 -0.26 10.82 -20.41
C PRO A 294 -0.36 10.81 -18.88
N TYR A 295 0.79 10.64 -18.21
CA TYR A 295 0.87 10.79 -16.76
C TYR A 295 0.47 12.24 -16.38
N PRO A 296 -0.48 12.42 -15.44
CA PRO A 296 -1.02 13.75 -15.13
C PRO A 296 0.00 14.61 -14.37
N LYS A 297 0.06 15.88 -14.77
CA LYS A 297 0.80 16.94 -14.09
C LYS A 297 -0.14 17.85 -13.33
N SER A 298 0.32 18.52 -12.28
CA SER A 298 -0.55 19.35 -11.44
C SER A 298 -1.34 20.41 -12.21
N HIS A 299 -0.75 20.97 -13.27
CA HIS A 299 -1.39 21.98 -14.13
C HIS A 299 -2.36 21.41 -15.16
N THR A 300 -2.38 20.08 -15.37
CA THR A 300 -3.29 19.41 -16.33
C THR A 300 -4.54 18.85 -15.66
N VAL A 301 -4.60 18.87 -14.35
CA VAL A 301 -5.67 18.30 -13.54
C VAL A 301 -6.67 19.35 -13.08
N ASN A 302 -7.96 19.07 -13.23
CA ASN A 302 -9.00 19.88 -12.59
C ASN A 302 -9.14 19.45 -11.12
N TRP A 303 -8.54 20.21 -10.21
CA TRP A 303 -8.59 19.96 -8.76
C TRP A 303 -9.95 20.26 -8.12
N ASN A 304 -10.84 20.93 -8.85
CA ASN A 304 -12.18 21.31 -8.41
C ASN A 304 -13.28 20.54 -9.17
N ASP A 305 -12.99 19.32 -9.62
CA ASP A 305 -13.97 18.49 -10.31
C ASP A 305 -15.03 17.96 -9.31
N GLU A 306 -16.22 18.55 -9.35
CA GLU A 306 -17.34 18.24 -8.45
C GLU A 306 -17.73 16.74 -8.54
N LYS A 307 -17.58 16.10 -9.71
CA LYS A 307 -17.91 14.69 -9.90
C LYS A 307 -16.93 13.81 -9.14
N VAL A 308 -15.64 14.12 -9.21
CA VAL A 308 -14.61 13.37 -8.48
C VAL A 308 -14.82 13.52 -6.98
N TRP A 309 -15.06 14.76 -6.50
CA TRP A 309 -15.30 15.01 -5.07
C TRP A 309 -16.57 14.32 -4.57
N ALA A 310 -17.64 14.31 -5.33
CA ALA A 310 -18.88 13.61 -4.96
C ALA A 310 -18.70 12.11 -4.79
N HIS A 311 -17.72 11.51 -5.50
CA HIS A 311 -17.48 10.05 -5.51
C HIS A 311 -16.19 9.61 -4.81
N ILE A 312 -15.39 10.53 -4.25
CA ILE A 312 -14.14 10.17 -3.58
C ILE A 312 -14.37 9.25 -2.38
N ALA A 313 -15.46 9.45 -1.66
CA ALA A 313 -15.85 8.70 -0.48
C ALA A 313 -16.71 7.46 -0.76
N ASP A 314 -16.87 7.00 -2.01
CA ASP A 314 -17.61 5.79 -2.33
C ASP A 314 -16.84 4.51 -1.94
N SER A 315 -15.51 4.57 -1.94
CA SER A 315 -14.64 3.44 -1.59
C SER A 315 -13.29 3.92 -1.10
N PRO A 316 -12.66 3.24 -0.12
CA PRO A 316 -11.29 3.54 0.32
C PRO A 316 -10.23 3.03 -0.66
N VAL A 317 -10.59 2.17 -1.61
CA VAL A 317 -9.66 1.45 -2.48
C VAL A 317 -8.76 2.39 -3.26
N GLY A 318 -7.47 2.32 -3.00
CA GLY A 318 -6.42 3.06 -3.66
C GLY A 318 -6.38 4.56 -3.36
N ILE A 319 -7.19 5.09 -2.44
CA ILE A 319 -7.12 6.51 -2.03
C ILE A 319 -5.99 6.67 -1.04
N PHE A 320 -4.87 7.18 -1.53
CA PHE A 320 -3.65 7.31 -0.74
C PHE A 320 -3.88 8.03 0.60
N GLN A 321 -3.38 7.48 1.69
CA GLN A 321 -3.55 7.87 3.09
C GLN A 321 -4.94 7.56 3.69
N PHE A 322 -5.96 7.23 2.88
CA PHE A 322 -7.34 7.01 3.33
C PHE A 322 -7.81 5.56 3.14
N GLU A 323 -6.88 4.61 2.96
CA GLU A 323 -7.20 3.19 2.73
C GLU A 323 -7.61 2.45 4.01
N SER A 324 -7.12 2.88 5.19
CA SER A 324 -7.54 2.27 6.46
C SER A 324 -8.98 2.67 6.81
N LYS A 325 -9.70 1.74 7.47
CA LYS A 325 -11.09 2.01 7.88
C LYS A 325 -11.24 3.31 8.66
N PHE A 326 -10.34 3.58 9.61
CA PHE A 326 -10.38 4.79 10.43
C PHE A 326 -10.19 6.07 9.60
N ALA A 327 -9.19 6.07 8.70
CA ALA A 327 -8.94 7.21 7.83
C ALA A 327 -10.08 7.45 6.84
N TYR A 328 -10.61 6.37 6.25
CA TYR A 328 -11.75 6.42 5.34
C TYR A 328 -13.01 6.96 6.02
N ASP A 329 -13.35 6.43 7.20
CA ASP A 329 -14.51 6.89 7.97
C ASP A 329 -14.37 8.38 8.36
N SER A 330 -13.14 8.84 8.66
CA SER A 330 -12.84 10.24 8.94
C SER A 330 -13.03 11.13 7.71
N MET A 331 -12.51 10.72 6.55
CA MET A 331 -12.68 11.42 5.27
C MET A 331 -14.17 11.53 4.89
N LYS A 332 -14.92 10.45 5.06
CA LYS A 332 -16.35 10.40 4.78
C LYS A 332 -17.15 11.30 5.72
N LYS A 333 -16.80 11.31 7.02
CA LYS A 333 -17.47 12.18 8.01
C LYS A 333 -17.22 13.66 7.77
N PHE A 334 -16.03 14.01 7.28
CA PHE A 334 -15.67 15.41 6.99
C PHE A 334 -16.30 15.93 5.69
N GLU A 335 -16.73 15.03 4.78
CA GLU A 335 -17.32 15.41 3.48
C GLU A 335 -16.37 16.30 2.64
N CYS A 336 -15.14 15.83 2.38
CA CYS A 336 -14.12 16.58 1.67
C CYS A 336 -14.55 17.04 0.28
N HIS A 337 -14.33 18.33 -0.04
CA HIS A 337 -14.67 18.97 -1.33
C HIS A 337 -13.46 19.58 -2.05
N CYS A 338 -12.30 19.63 -1.41
CA CYS A 338 -11.07 20.17 -1.98
C CYS A 338 -9.82 19.48 -1.42
N VAL A 339 -8.66 19.73 -2.03
CA VAL A 339 -7.38 19.17 -1.59
C VAL A 339 -7.01 19.63 -0.18
N ASN A 340 -7.39 20.85 0.20
CA ASN A 340 -7.15 21.34 1.56
C ASN A 340 -7.90 20.52 2.60
N ASP A 341 -9.16 20.15 2.34
CA ASP A 341 -9.96 19.30 3.22
C ASP A 341 -9.28 17.94 3.44
N LEU A 342 -8.79 17.30 2.35
CA LEU A 342 -8.00 16.08 2.48
C LEU A 342 -6.75 16.28 3.34
N SER A 343 -6.09 17.44 3.22
CA SER A 343 -4.90 17.79 4.02
C SER A 343 -5.24 17.93 5.50
N LEU A 344 -6.37 18.56 5.83
CA LEU A 344 -6.87 18.70 7.20
C LEU A 344 -7.20 17.34 7.81
N VAL A 345 -7.95 16.52 7.09
CA VAL A 345 -8.28 15.16 7.55
C VAL A 345 -7.01 14.32 7.71
N ASN A 346 -6.08 14.36 6.75
CA ASN A 346 -4.81 13.64 6.83
C ASN A 346 -3.99 14.04 8.06
N ALA A 347 -3.95 15.31 8.42
CA ALA A 347 -3.31 15.78 9.64
C ALA A 347 -4.04 15.30 10.91
N SER A 348 -5.38 15.33 10.91
CA SER A 348 -6.22 15.00 12.07
C SER A 348 -6.20 13.51 12.43
N ILE A 349 -6.07 12.61 11.46
CA ILE A 349 -6.04 11.15 11.71
C ILE A 349 -4.72 10.66 12.34
N ARG A 350 -3.70 11.51 12.43
CA ARG A 350 -2.46 11.19 13.14
C ARG A 350 -2.72 11.10 14.65
N PRO A 351 -1.94 10.33 15.42
CA PRO A 351 -2.09 10.30 16.89
C PRO A 351 -2.10 11.70 17.51
N SER A 352 -1.30 12.59 16.95
CA SER A 352 -1.22 13.99 17.36
C SER A 352 -2.51 14.80 17.17
N GLY A 353 -3.40 14.39 16.29
CA GLY A 353 -4.68 15.08 16.04
C GLY A 353 -5.79 14.78 17.03
N GLU A 354 -5.59 13.85 17.97
CA GLU A 354 -6.62 13.35 18.89
C GLU A 354 -7.36 14.47 19.65
N SER A 355 -6.66 15.54 20.02
CA SER A 355 -7.21 16.62 20.82
C SER A 355 -8.26 17.50 20.10
N TYR A 356 -8.19 17.59 18.76
CA TYR A 356 -9.08 18.47 17.97
C TYR A 356 -9.89 17.70 16.91
N ARG A 357 -9.52 16.45 16.60
CA ARG A 357 -10.09 15.64 15.51
C ARG A 357 -11.61 15.58 15.50
N ASP A 358 -12.22 15.20 16.61
CA ASP A 358 -13.67 14.98 16.63
C ASP A 358 -14.46 16.27 16.38
N ARG A 359 -13.97 17.40 16.89
CA ARG A 359 -14.53 18.74 16.67
C ARG A 359 -14.33 19.18 15.22
N LEU A 360 -13.12 18.98 14.67
CA LEU A 360 -12.84 19.28 13.27
C LEU A 360 -13.73 18.45 12.32
N LEU A 361 -13.80 17.13 12.53
CA LEU A 361 -14.62 16.23 11.71
C LEU A 361 -16.13 16.48 11.85
N ALA A 362 -16.57 17.15 12.92
CA ALA A 362 -17.96 17.56 13.12
C ALA A 362 -18.23 18.99 12.61
N HIS A 363 -17.25 19.66 11.98
CA HIS A 363 -17.31 21.07 11.57
C HIS A 363 -17.70 22.00 12.72
N GLU A 364 -17.32 21.65 13.95
CA GLU A 364 -17.55 22.53 15.11
C GLU A 364 -16.67 23.78 15.00
N PRO A 365 -17.21 24.98 15.17
CA PRO A 365 -16.43 26.20 15.11
C PRO A 365 -15.39 26.25 16.23
N ASN A 366 -14.16 26.58 15.90
CA ASN A 366 -13.11 26.85 16.88
C ASN A 366 -12.92 28.37 16.99
N LYS A 367 -13.11 28.89 18.19
CA LYS A 367 -12.99 30.33 18.46
C LYS A 367 -11.57 30.64 18.96
N ASN A 368 -10.91 31.54 18.27
CA ASN A 368 -9.57 32.01 18.61
C ASN A 368 -9.60 33.30 19.46
N PRO A 369 -8.47 33.75 20.01
CA PRO A 369 -8.38 34.94 20.83
C PRO A 369 -8.82 36.23 20.12
N SER A 370 -8.75 36.31 18.79
CA SER A 370 -9.15 37.49 18.01
C SER A 370 -9.65 37.15 16.62
N GLU A 371 -10.41 38.06 15.99
CA GLU A 371 -10.86 37.97 14.60
C GLU A 371 -9.69 37.94 13.61
N LEU A 372 -8.55 38.55 13.94
CA LEU A 372 -7.34 38.54 13.13
C LEU A 372 -6.76 37.13 13.02
N ILE A 373 -6.81 36.36 14.11
CA ILE A 373 -6.37 34.97 14.17
C ILE A 373 -7.44 34.06 13.53
N ASP A 374 -8.72 34.30 13.74
CA ASP A 374 -9.81 33.59 13.07
C ASP A 374 -9.65 33.68 11.55
N LYS A 375 -9.34 34.87 11.01
CA LYS A 375 -9.07 35.06 9.58
C LYS A 375 -7.82 34.34 9.09
N LEU A 376 -6.76 34.30 9.90
CA LEU A 376 -5.54 33.56 9.57
C LEU A 376 -5.80 32.06 9.41
N LEU A 377 -6.69 31.51 10.25
CA LEU A 377 -7.01 30.07 10.32
C LEU A 377 -8.33 29.71 9.64
N GLU A 378 -8.89 30.60 8.82
CA GLU A 378 -10.19 30.41 8.14
C GLU A 378 -10.18 29.12 7.29
N ASP A 379 -9.14 28.91 6.50
CA ASP A 379 -8.96 27.72 5.66
C ASP A 379 -8.86 26.41 6.46
N ASN A 380 -8.60 26.50 7.76
CA ASN A 380 -8.49 25.37 8.69
C ASN A 380 -9.68 25.28 9.67
N HIS A 381 -10.81 25.91 9.35
CA HIS A 381 -11.99 26.00 10.23
C HIS A 381 -11.67 26.55 11.63
N GLY A 382 -10.69 27.45 11.73
CA GLY A 382 -10.24 28.05 12.98
C GLY A 382 -9.27 27.21 13.81
N PHE A 383 -8.89 26.03 13.37
CA PHE A 383 -7.97 25.16 14.11
C PHE A 383 -6.50 25.41 13.72
N LEU A 384 -5.62 25.46 14.70
CA LEU A 384 -4.16 25.51 14.50
C LEU A 384 -3.64 24.08 14.26
N ILE A 385 -3.48 23.70 13.00
CA ILE A 385 -3.17 22.31 12.59
C ILE A 385 -1.76 22.18 12.04
N PHE A 386 -1.32 23.16 11.22
CA PHE A 386 -0.06 23.03 10.50
C PHE A 386 1.06 23.89 11.12
N GLN A 387 2.29 23.41 10.97
CA GLN A 387 3.49 24.15 11.38
C GLN A 387 3.61 25.49 10.62
N GLU A 388 3.18 25.48 9.38
CA GLU A 388 3.14 26.65 8.50
C GLU A 388 2.15 27.72 9.00
N ASP A 389 1.10 27.36 9.74
CA ASP A 389 0.18 28.34 10.35
C ASP A 389 0.88 29.16 11.42
N THR A 390 1.72 28.52 12.24
CA THR A 390 2.57 29.24 13.20
C THR A 390 3.54 30.19 12.50
N ILE A 391 4.14 29.76 11.38
CA ILE A 391 5.04 30.62 10.60
C ILE A 391 4.26 31.78 10.01
N LYS A 392 3.09 31.55 9.42
CA LYS A 392 2.22 32.61 8.87
C LYS A 392 1.77 33.61 9.94
N PHE A 393 1.47 33.16 11.16
CA PHE A 393 1.18 34.06 12.28
C PHE A 393 2.36 34.99 12.56
N LEU A 394 3.56 34.41 12.70
CA LEU A 394 4.77 35.17 13.03
C LEU A 394 5.20 36.11 11.89
N THR A 395 5.02 35.70 10.61
CA THR A 395 5.39 36.55 9.47
C THR A 395 4.31 37.55 9.10
N ASN A 396 3.07 37.10 8.85
CA ASN A 396 2.03 37.95 8.25
C ASN A 396 1.36 38.87 9.27
N ILE A 397 1.29 38.44 10.55
CA ILE A 397 0.66 39.23 11.61
C ILE A 397 1.73 39.93 12.45
N CYS A 398 2.76 39.23 12.89
CA CYS A 398 3.77 39.84 13.75
C CYS A 398 4.92 40.50 12.98
N GLY A 399 4.96 40.40 11.63
CA GLY A 399 5.94 41.09 10.77
C GLY A 399 7.37 40.60 10.87
N LEU A 400 7.59 39.39 11.39
CA LEU A 400 8.91 38.79 11.48
C LEU A 400 9.39 38.24 10.14
N SER A 401 10.71 38.11 9.96
CA SER A 401 11.27 37.43 8.80
C SER A 401 10.88 35.95 8.78
N GLY A 402 10.85 35.32 7.60
CA GLY A 402 10.58 33.88 7.49
C GLY A 402 11.60 33.03 8.26
N SER A 403 12.88 33.45 8.30
CA SER A 403 13.94 32.78 9.06
C SER A 403 13.70 32.86 10.55
N ASP A 404 13.39 34.03 11.08
CA ASP A 404 13.09 34.22 12.51
C ASP A 404 11.85 33.42 12.91
N ALA A 405 10.81 33.46 12.09
CA ALA A 405 9.57 32.73 12.32
C ALA A 405 9.78 31.22 12.43
N ASP A 406 10.53 30.58 11.51
CA ASP A 406 10.83 29.14 11.60
C ASP A 406 11.75 28.82 12.80
N ASN A 407 12.72 29.69 13.11
CA ASN A 407 13.59 29.51 14.27
C ASN A 407 12.80 29.58 15.58
N ILE A 408 11.86 30.51 15.70
CA ILE A 408 10.97 30.63 16.88
C ILE A 408 10.05 29.41 16.96
N ARG A 409 9.40 29.01 15.86
CA ARG A 409 8.59 27.79 15.83
C ARG A 409 9.37 26.57 16.32
N ARG A 410 10.63 26.39 15.88
CA ARG A 410 11.49 25.30 16.34
C ARG A 410 11.87 25.44 17.82
N ALA A 411 12.14 26.65 18.30
CA ALA A 411 12.42 26.92 19.69
C ALA A 411 11.25 26.52 20.58
N ILE A 412 10.03 26.84 20.16
CA ILE A 412 8.78 26.42 20.84
C ILE A 412 8.70 24.88 20.86
N GLY A 413 8.84 24.21 19.72
CA GLY A 413 8.78 22.74 19.65
C GLY A 413 9.87 22.02 20.46
N ARG A 414 11.04 22.64 20.63
CA ARG A 414 12.14 22.14 21.46
C ARG A 414 12.09 22.59 22.92
N LYS A 415 11.05 23.35 23.30
CA LYS A 415 10.86 23.93 24.65
C LYS A 415 12.03 24.82 25.09
N GLN A 416 12.65 25.57 24.17
CA GLN A 416 13.75 26.50 24.42
C GLN A 416 13.19 27.85 24.89
N LYS A 417 12.83 27.96 26.18
CA LYS A 417 12.18 29.15 26.77
C LYS A 417 12.96 30.44 26.57
N ASP A 418 14.29 30.42 26.78
CA ASP A 418 15.13 31.59 26.62
C ASP A 418 15.01 32.25 25.24
N ARG A 419 14.89 31.45 24.19
CA ARG A 419 14.74 31.97 22.81
C ARG A 419 13.36 32.56 22.55
N LEU A 420 12.33 31.97 23.12
CA LEU A 420 10.97 32.50 23.01
C LEU A 420 10.84 33.81 23.78
N GLU A 421 11.36 33.88 25.01
CA GLU A 421 11.39 35.09 25.84
C GLU A 421 12.14 36.23 25.15
N ALA A 422 13.26 35.93 24.48
CA ALA A 422 14.02 36.92 23.72
C ALA A 422 13.23 37.48 22.50
N ALA A 423 12.39 36.65 21.85
CA ALA A 423 11.59 37.04 20.70
C ALA A 423 10.25 37.71 21.06
N LEU A 424 9.77 37.49 22.28
CA LEU A 424 8.46 37.92 22.74
C LEU A 424 8.18 39.44 22.53
N PRO A 425 9.10 40.38 22.87
CA PRO A 425 8.85 41.81 22.63
C PRO A 425 8.56 42.14 21.17
N SER A 426 9.31 41.54 20.23
CA SER A 426 9.13 41.77 18.80
C SER A 426 7.81 41.20 18.28
N ILE A 427 7.41 40.01 18.79
CA ILE A 427 6.12 39.39 18.46
C ILE A 427 4.96 40.24 18.91
N LEU A 428 5.00 40.70 20.18
CA LEU A 428 3.93 41.55 20.74
C LEU A 428 3.83 42.89 20.04
N GLU A 429 4.94 43.55 19.74
CA GLU A 429 4.95 44.80 19.02
C GLU A 429 4.40 44.63 17.60
N GLY A 430 4.83 43.64 16.87
CA GLY A 430 4.33 43.33 15.52
C GLY A 430 2.83 43.06 15.54
N TYR A 431 2.35 42.27 16.48
CA TYR A 431 0.93 41.97 16.60
C TYR A 431 0.11 43.25 16.94
N CYS A 432 0.58 44.06 17.89
CA CYS A 432 -0.08 45.33 18.26
C CYS A 432 -0.15 46.29 17.09
N ASN A 433 0.83 46.36 16.22
CA ASN A 433 0.83 47.19 15.03
C ASN A 433 -0.22 46.76 14.00
N MET A 434 -0.56 45.48 13.97
CA MET A 434 -1.52 44.88 13.02
C MET A 434 -2.95 44.83 13.60
N SER A 435 -3.09 44.76 14.92
CA SER A 435 -4.37 44.69 15.60
C SER A 435 -5.06 46.05 15.63
N SER A 436 -6.37 46.06 15.45
CA SER A 436 -7.21 47.25 15.63
C SER A 436 -7.61 47.52 17.09
N GLN A 437 -7.23 46.64 18.01
CA GLN A 437 -7.56 46.70 19.42
C GLN A 437 -6.58 47.57 20.20
N PRO A 438 -6.98 48.14 21.38
CA PRO A 438 -6.06 48.80 22.29
C PRO A 438 -4.89 47.85 22.67
N ARG A 439 -3.69 48.43 22.86
CA ARG A 439 -2.43 47.67 23.10
C ARG A 439 -2.56 46.57 24.17
N GLU A 440 -3.20 46.90 25.31
CA GLU A 440 -3.38 45.95 26.41
C GLU A 440 -4.22 44.72 26.01
N ILE A 441 -5.20 44.89 25.12
CA ILE A 441 -6.05 43.84 24.61
C ILE A 441 -5.25 43.03 23.57
N ALA A 442 -4.60 43.71 22.63
CA ALA A 442 -3.79 43.11 21.59
C ALA A 442 -2.65 42.23 22.17
N GLU A 443 -1.95 42.72 23.21
CA GLU A 443 -0.91 41.93 23.89
C GLU A 443 -1.46 40.67 24.56
N LYS A 444 -2.66 40.70 25.15
CA LYS A 444 -3.33 39.54 25.74
C LYS A 444 -3.76 38.53 24.66
N GLU A 445 -4.29 39.02 23.53
CA GLU A 445 -4.67 38.19 22.39
C GLU A 445 -3.45 37.43 21.83
N ALA A 446 -2.32 38.13 21.61
CA ALA A 446 -1.08 37.57 21.14
C ALA A 446 -0.51 36.53 22.11
N GLN A 447 -0.48 36.85 23.42
CA GLN A 447 0.01 35.90 24.44
C GLN A 447 -0.88 34.66 24.55
N ALA A 448 -2.20 34.83 24.48
CA ALA A 448 -3.13 33.73 24.49
C ALA A 448 -2.91 32.77 23.27
N PHE A 449 -2.66 33.36 22.09
CA PHE A 449 -2.40 32.56 20.90
C PHE A 449 -0.99 31.90 20.93
N LEU A 450 0.02 32.57 21.45
CA LEU A 450 1.34 31.98 21.68
C LEU A 450 1.25 30.76 22.61
N LYS A 451 0.41 30.81 23.64
CA LYS A 451 0.17 29.65 24.50
C LYS A 451 -0.48 28.49 23.74
N ILE A 452 -1.45 28.77 22.84
CA ILE A 452 -2.05 27.76 21.97
C ILE A 452 -0.99 27.14 21.05
N ILE A 453 -0.06 27.94 20.51
CA ILE A 453 1.05 27.45 19.69
C ILE A 453 1.98 26.55 20.52
N GLU A 454 2.33 26.93 21.75
CA GLU A 454 3.16 26.11 22.64
C GLU A 454 2.50 24.77 22.93
N ASP A 455 1.21 24.77 23.30
CA ASP A 455 0.46 23.57 23.65
C ASP A 455 0.30 22.63 22.44
N SER A 456 0.18 23.19 21.24
CA SER A 456 0.03 22.43 19.99
C SER A 456 1.33 22.05 19.30
N SER A 457 2.48 22.60 19.72
CA SER A 457 3.75 22.52 18.98
C SER A 457 4.25 21.11 18.65
N ASN A 458 3.93 20.13 19.52
CA ASN A 458 4.28 18.73 19.31
C ASN A 458 3.31 17.98 18.38
N TYR A 459 2.19 18.60 18.03
CA TYR A 459 1.06 17.98 17.32
C TYR A 459 0.88 18.51 15.91
N GLN A 460 1.50 19.65 15.58
CA GLN A 460 1.36 20.30 14.28
C GLN A 460 1.98 19.46 13.17
N PHE A 461 1.23 19.31 12.07
CA PHE A 461 1.68 18.59 10.88
C PHE A 461 2.30 19.56 9.86
N GLY A 462 2.99 19.06 8.84
CA GLY A 462 3.54 19.89 7.76
C GLY A 462 2.53 20.07 6.63
N PHE A 463 2.10 21.29 6.38
CA PHE A 463 1.19 21.60 5.29
C PHE A 463 1.80 21.31 3.92
N ASN A 464 3.04 21.73 3.68
CA ASN A 464 3.77 21.46 2.45
C ASN A 464 3.79 19.96 2.09
N HIS A 465 3.98 19.10 3.11
CA HIS A 465 3.97 17.64 2.95
C HIS A 465 2.54 17.10 2.73
N SER A 466 1.59 17.58 3.51
CA SER A 466 0.20 17.12 3.47
C SER A 466 -0.47 17.42 2.13
N THR A 467 -0.20 18.59 1.56
CA THR A 467 -0.74 19.02 0.26
C THR A 467 -0.31 18.05 -0.85
N GLY A 468 1.00 17.75 -0.98
CA GLY A 468 1.49 16.82 -2.00
C GLY A 468 0.86 15.42 -1.89
N TYR A 469 0.68 14.92 -0.68
CA TYR A 469 0.05 13.63 -0.43
C TYR A 469 -1.46 13.63 -0.70
N SER A 470 -2.14 14.71 -0.38
CA SER A 470 -3.57 14.89 -0.69
C SER A 470 -3.81 14.99 -2.19
N MET A 471 -2.88 15.58 -2.94
CA MET A 471 -2.91 15.59 -4.41
C MET A 471 -2.79 14.17 -4.98
N ILE A 472 -1.93 13.31 -4.43
CA ILE A 472 -1.84 11.89 -4.84
C ILE A 472 -3.17 11.18 -4.54
N GLY A 473 -3.76 11.40 -3.35
CA GLY A 473 -5.06 10.84 -2.98
C GLY A 473 -6.18 11.24 -3.94
N TYR A 474 -6.27 12.52 -4.25
CA TYR A 474 -7.22 13.04 -5.24
C TYR A 474 -6.98 12.45 -6.64
N MET A 475 -5.72 12.36 -7.08
CA MET A 475 -5.39 11.78 -8.37
C MET A 475 -5.83 10.32 -8.48
N CYS A 476 -5.66 9.53 -7.43
CA CYS A 476 -6.18 8.17 -7.39
C CYS A 476 -7.72 8.16 -7.49
N ALA A 477 -8.41 9.08 -6.83
CA ALA A 477 -9.87 9.22 -6.95
C ALA A 477 -10.29 9.64 -8.36
N TYR A 478 -9.57 10.58 -8.98
CA TYR A 478 -9.79 11.05 -10.35
C TYR A 478 -9.68 9.88 -11.36
N LEU A 479 -8.60 9.12 -11.30
CA LEU A 479 -8.39 7.98 -12.18
C LEU A 479 -9.40 6.87 -11.91
N ARG A 480 -9.76 6.60 -10.66
CA ARG A 480 -10.80 5.64 -10.30
C ARG A 480 -12.16 6.03 -10.86
N TYR A 481 -12.48 7.32 -10.91
CA TYR A 481 -13.74 7.80 -11.43
C TYR A 481 -13.80 7.75 -12.97
N TYR A 482 -12.78 8.25 -13.65
CA TYR A 482 -12.78 8.35 -15.12
C TYR A 482 -12.30 7.09 -15.85
N TYR A 483 -11.44 6.28 -15.20
CA TYR A 483 -10.83 5.06 -15.76
C TYR A 483 -10.95 3.89 -14.77
N PRO A 484 -12.17 3.56 -14.30
CA PRO A 484 -12.35 2.63 -13.17
C PRO A 484 -11.81 1.23 -13.45
N LYS A 485 -11.95 0.73 -14.67
CA LYS A 485 -11.48 -0.59 -15.06
C LYS A 485 -9.95 -0.67 -15.08
N GLU A 486 -9.31 0.29 -15.70
CA GLU A 486 -7.85 0.41 -15.77
C GLU A 486 -7.25 0.63 -14.37
N PHE A 487 -7.88 1.49 -13.55
CA PHE A 487 -7.47 1.74 -12.17
C PHE A 487 -7.56 0.49 -11.29
N ILE A 488 -8.67 -0.25 -11.37
CA ILE A 488 -8.82 -1.49 -10.60
C ILE A 488 -7.81 -2.55 -11.07
N THR A 489 -7.54 -2.63 -12.37
CA THR A 489 -6.52 -3.53 -12.93
C THR A 489 -5.14 -3.19 -12.38
N ALA A 490 -4.75 -1.92 -12.40
CA ALA A 490 -3.50 -1.44 -11.83
C ALA A 490 -3.44 -1.67 -10.31
N TYR A 491 -4.51 -1.43 -9.58
CA TYR A 491 -4.60 -1.68 -8.14
C TYR A 491 -4.40 -3.17 -7.81
N LEU A 492 -5.06 -4.07 -8.54
CA LEU A 492 -4.93 -5.52 -8.36
C LEU A 492 -3.52 -6.02 -8.70
N ASN A 493 -2.86 -5.44 -9.72
CA ASN A 493 -1.47 -5.75 -10.07
C ASN A 493 -0.46 -5.34 -9.00
N ASN A 494 -0.83 -4.37 -8.17
CA ASN A 494 -0.01 -3.82 -7.10
C ASN A 494 -0.53 -4.22 -5.70
N ALA A 495 -1.41 -5.22 -5.61
CA ALA A 495 -1.90 -5.74 -4.34
C ALA A 495 -0.78 -6.43 -3.55
N ASN A 496 -0.65 -6.10 -2.25
CA ASN A 496 0.39 -6.67 -1.39
C ASN A 496 -0.06 -7.94 -0.66
N ASN A 497 -1.37 -8.14 -0.53
CA ASN A 497 -1.97 -9.22 0.24
C ASN A 497 -3.37 -9.59 -0.28
N GLU A 498 -3.95 -10.62 0.30
CA GLU A 498 -5.30 -11.11 -0.08
C GLU A 498 -6.40 -10.08 0.22
N ASP A 499 -6.26 -9.26 1.25
CA ASP A 499 -7.24 -8.23 1.59
C ASP A 499 -7.30 -7.14 0.51
N ASP A 500 -6.15 -6.72 -0.02
CA ASP A 500 -6.10 -5.78 -1.16
C ASP A 500 -6.83 -6.37 -2.38
N ILE A 501 -6.59 -7.65 -2.70
CA ILE A 501 -7.26 -8.33 -3.83
C ILE A 501 -8.77 -8.39 -3.60
N MET A 502 -9.19 -8.69 -2.38
CA MET A 502 -10.61 -8.74 -2.02
C MET A 502 -11.27 -7.36 -2.18
N LEU A 503 -10.63 -6.31 -1.68
CA LEU A 503 -11.13 -4.93 -1.79
C LEU A 503 -11.25 -4.47 -3.25
N GLY A 504 -10.22 -4.71 -4.07
CA GLY A 504 -10.25 -4.39 -5.50
C GLY A 504 -11.32 -5.17 -6.26
N THR A 505 -11.51 -6.44 -5.91
CA THR A 505 -12.55 -7.30 -6.51
C THR A 505 -13.96 -6.82 -6.13
N GLU A 506 -14.16 -6.44 -4.87
CA GLU A 506 -15.45 -5.91 -4.41
C GLU A 506 -15.77 -4.56 -5.08
N LEU A 507 -14.79 -3.68 -5.23
CA LEU A 507 -14.96 -2.43 -5.96
C LEU A 507 -15.34 -2.67 -7.43
N ALA A 508 -14.66 -3.60 -8.12
CA ALA A 508 -15.01 -3.97 -9.49
C ALA A 508 -16.48 -4.40 -9.60
N LYS A 509 -16.93 -5.21 -8.64
CA LYS A 509 -18.31 -5.68 -8.58
C LYS A 509 -19.32 -4.54 -8.33
N GLN A 510 -19.01 -3.63 -7.40
CA GLN A 510 -19.86 -2.45 -7.12
C GLN A 510 -20.02 -1.57 -8.35
N LEU A 511 -18.99 -1.43 -9.17
CA LEU A 511 -18.99 -0.67 -10.41
C LEU A 511 -19.50 -1.46 -11.63
N GLY A 512 -19.95 -2.72 -11.44
CA GLY A 512 -20.45 -3.57 -12.52
C GLY A 512 -19.38 -4.07 -13.48
N ILE A 513 -18.09 -4.01 -13.11
CA ILE A 513 -16.96 -4.48 -13.90
C ILE A 513 -16.74 -5.96 -13.62
N THR A 514 -16.76 -6.78 -14.68
CA THR A 514 -16.55 -8.23 -14.56
C THR A 514 -15.05 -8.53 -14.45
N ILE A 515 -14.67 -9.35 -13.46
CA ILE A 515 -13.33 -9.96 -13.40
C ILE A 515 -13.46 -11.40 -13.88
N HIS A 516 -12.83 -11.66 -15.01
CA HIS A 516 -12.79 -12.99 -15.64
C HIS A 516 -11.65 -13.84 -15.09
N SER A 517 -11.83 -15.16 -15.10
CA SER A 517 -10.73 -16.12 -14.93
C SER A 517 -9.69 -15.95 -16.04
N ILE A 518 -8.54 -16.63 -15.90
CA ILE A 518 -7.53 -16.64 -16.95
C ILE A 518 -8.13 -17.18 -18.26
N LYS A 519 -7.83 -16.52 -19.39
CA LYS A 519 -8.38 -16.87 -20.69
C LYS A 519 -7.37 -16.62 -21.81
N PHE A 520 -7.27 -17.56 -22.75
CA PHE A 520 -6.44 -17.42 -23.95
C PHE A 520 -6.84 -16.16 -24.72
N ARG A 521 -5.88 -15.48 -25.31
CA ARG A 521 -5.98 -14.21 -26.04
C ARG A 521 -6.19 -12.96 -25.17
N HIS A 522 -6.64 -13.09 -23.91
CA HIS A 522 -6.98 -11.96 -23.02
C HIS A 522 -6.01 -11.79 -21.84
N SER A 523 -5.63 -12.91 -21.21
CA SER A 523 -4.78 -12.86 -20.01
C SER A 523 -3.30 -12.69 -20.34
N THR A 524 -2.66 -11.76 -19.68
CA THR A 524 -1.19 -11.55 -19.66
C THR A 524 -0.57 -12.22 -18.43
N ALA A 525 0.68 -11.94 -18.13
CA ALA A 525 1.32 -12.41 -16.90
C ALA A 525 0.63 -11.85 -15.64
N LYS A 526 0.27 -10.57 -15.66
CA LYS A 526 -0.47 -9.88 -14.61
C LYS A 526 -1.95 -9.71 -15.00
N TYR A 527 -2.76 -9.09 -14.13
CA TYR A 527 -4.11 -8.68 -14.53
C TYR A 527 -4.05 -7.78 -15.76
N SER A 528 -4.97 -7.99 -16.67
CA SER A 528 -5.14 -7.21 -17.89
C SER A 528 -6.59 -6.78 -18.03
N CYS A 529 -6.89 -5.79 -18.85
CA CYS A 529 -8.27 -5.39 -19.12
C CYS A 529 -8.47 -5.09 -20.60
N ASP A 530 -9.69 -5.32 -21.04
CA ASP A 530 -10.16 -4.95 -22.36
C ASP A 530 -11.61 -4.42 -22.32
N LYS A 531 -12.31 -4.37 -23.47
CA LYS A 531 -13.70 -3.91 -23.55
C LYS A 531 -14.68 -4.77 -22.72
N ASP A 532 -14.37 -6.04 -22.52
CA ASP A 532 -15.26 -7.02 -21.87
C ASP A 532 -15.09 -7.08 -20.36
N GLY A 533 -13.95 -6.57 -19.82
CA GLY A 533 -13.69 -6.53 -18.38
C GLY A 533 -12.22 -6.65 -18.01
N ILE A 534 -11.97 -7.14 -16.81
CA ILE A 534 -10.64 -7.42 -16.27
C ILE A 534 -10.40 -8.93 -16.34
N TYR A 535 -9.21 -9.35 -16.71
CA TYR A 535 -8.80 -10.76 -16.75
C TYR A 535 -7.68 -11.00 -15.73
N LYS A 536 -7.75 -12.11 -15.01
CA LYS A 536 -6.71 -12.53 -14.09
C LYS A 536 -5.41 -12.85 -14.83
N GLY A 537 -4.29 -12.59 -14.16
CA GLY A 537 -2.97 -12.85 -14.69
C GLY A 537 -2.58 -14.33 -14.60
N ILE A 538 -1.91 -14.84 -15.63
CA ILE A 538 -1.46 -16.24 -15.71
C ILE A 538 -0.42 -16.55 -14.62
N ALA A 539 0.48 -15.61 -14.31
CA ALA A 539 1.54 -15.81 -13.31
C ALA A 539 1.02 -15.88 -11.86
N SER A 540 -0.26 -15.54 -11.62
CA SER A 540 -0.90 -15.73 -10.31
C SER A 540 -1.22 -17.20 -10.01
N VAL A 541 -1.21 -18.06 -11.03
CA VAL A 541 -1.49 -19.49 -10.90
C VAL A 541 -0.20 -20.25 -10.53
N LYS A 542 -0.28 -21.09 -9.50
CA LYS A 542 0.86 -21.86 -9.04
C LYS A 542 1.48 -22.70 -10.18
N PHE A 543 2.81 -22.69 -10.28
CA PHE A 543 3.63 -23.32 -11.32
C PHE A 543 3.59 -22.68 -12.70
N LEU A 544 2.84 -21.59 -12.91
CA LEU A 544 2.93 -20.77 -14.10
C LEU A 544 3.86 -19.56 -13.82
N ASN A 545 4.52 -19.07 -14.85
CA ASN A 545 5.48 -17.97 -14.76
C ASN A 545 5.26 -16.93 -15.85
N GLU A 546 5.90 -15.79 -15.71
CA GLU A 546 5.78 -14.67 -16.64
C GLU A 546 6.24 -15.04 -18.07
N ASP A 547 7.31 -15.83 -18.21
CA ASP A 547 7.79 -16.24 -19.53
C ASP A 547 6.73 -16.99 -20.32
N ALA A 548 6.11 -18.01 -19.68
CA ALA A 548 5.04 -18.77 -20.33
C ALA A 548 3.81 -17.91 -20.66
N ALA A 549 3.49 -16.97 -19.79
CA ALA A 549 2.39 -16.04 -20.01
C ALA A 549 2.66 -15.10 -21.21
N ASN A 550 3.85 -14.53 -21.27
CA ASN A 550 4.27 -13.65 -22.35
C ASN A 550 4.33 -14.38 -23.69
N ASP A 551 4.84 -15.62 -23.69
CA ASP A 551 4.88 -16.46 -24.87
C ASP A 551 3.46 -16.76 -25.38
N LEU A 552 2.53 -17.13 -24.51
CA LEU A 552 1.13 -17.40 -24.88
C LEU A 552 0.40 -16.12 -25.36
N TYR A 553 0.67 -14.98 -24.74
CA TYR A 553 0.08 -13.72 -25.15
C TYR A 553 0.63 -13.22 -26.48
N SER A 554 1.89 -13.54 -26.82
CA SER A 554 2.52 -13.13 -28.10
C SER A 554 1.81 -13.71 -29.31
N ILE A 555 1.13 -14.87 -29.15
CA ILE A 555 0.40 -15.56 -30.22
C ILE A 555 -1.12 -15.31 -30.19
N LYS A 556 -1.60 -14.35 -29.40
CA LYS A 556 -3.03 -14.09 -29.17
C LYS A 556 -3.82 -13.76 -30.43
N ASP A 557 -3.19 -13.12 -31.41
CA ASP A 557 -3.81 -12.67 -32.65
C ASP A 557 -3.64 -13.69 -33.81
N GLU A 558 -2.87 -14.78 -33.57
CA GLU A 558 -2.70 -15.85 -34.54
C GLU A 558 -4.00 -16.68 -34.70
N LYS A 559 -4.29 -17.09 -35.89
CA LYS A 559 -5.50 -17.91 -36.20
C LYS A 559 -5.16 -19.39 -36.16
N PHE A 560 -5.87 -20.14 -35.32
CA PHE A 560 -5.76 -21.59 -35.22
C PHE A 560 -7.12 -22.20 -35.55
N ASN A 561 -7.17 -23.18 -36.50
CA ASN A 561 -8.38 -23.88 -36.85
C ASN A 561 -8.72 -24.99 -35.85
N THR A 562 -7.71 -25.60 -35.28
CA THR A 562 -7.83 -26.71 -34.31
C THR A 562 -6.91 -26.49 -33.10
N PHE A 563 -7.20 -27.18 -32.01
CA PHE A 563 -6.31 -27.18 -30.87
C PHE A 563 -4.94 -27.79 -31.17
N ILE A 564 -4.87 -28.72 -32.14
CA ILE A 564 -3.60 -29.31 -32.59
C ILE A 564 -2.72 -28.25 -33.26
N ASP A 565 -3.29 -27.35 -34.08
CA ASP A 565 -2.52 -26.26 -34.69
C ASP A 565 -1.90 -25.35 -33.61
N LEU A 566 -2.66 -25.08 -32.54
CA LEU A 566 -2.16 -24.33 -31.39
C LEU A 566 -1.05 -25.10 -30.66
N LEU A 567 -1.21 -26.42 -30.44
CA LEU A 567 -0.18 -27.25 -29.78
C LEU A 567 1.12 -27.28 -30.57
N VAL A 568 1.05 -27.33 -31.89
CA VAL A 568 2.25 -27.21 -32.76
C VAL A 568 2.97 -25.89 -32.49
N ARG A 569 2.22 -24.81 -32.43
CA ARG A 569 2.81 -23.48 -32.15
C ARG A 569 3.36 -23.36 -30.74
N ILE A 570 2.65 -23.91 -29.74
CA ILE A 570 3.09 -23.93 -28.32
C ILE A 570 4.37 -24.77 -28.17
N SER A 571 4.60 -25.80 -28.97
CA SER A 571 5.82 -26.63 -28.89
C SER A 571 7.11 -25.83 -29.14
N ASP A 572 7.03 -24.66 -29.77
CA ASP A 572 8.14 -23.73 -30.01
C ASP A 572 8.33 -22.72 -28.83
N LEU A 573 7.45 -22.74 -27.83
CA LEU A 573 7.40 -21.79 -26.73
C LEU A 573 7.87 -22.43 -25.42
N LYS A 574 8.08 -21.61 -24.38
CA LYS A 574 8.52 -22.04 -23.03
C LYS A 574 7.37 -22.59 -22.15
N VAL A 575 6.39 -23.23 -22.79
CA VAL A 575 5.24 -23.84 -22.12
C VAL A 575 5.42 -25.36 -22.09
N ASP A 576 5.87 -25.90 -20.96
CA ASP A 576 6.02 -27.34 -20.77
C ASP A 576 4.67 -28.05 -20.58
N SER A 577 4.69 -29.40 -20.63
CA SER A 577 3.48 -30.22 -20.53
C SER A 577 2.70 -30.02 -19.22
N ARG A 578 3.37 -29.74 -18.11
CA ARG A 578 2.72 -29.49 -16.82
C ARG A 578 1.97 -28.17 -16.84
N LYS A 579 2.61 -27.11 -17.35
CA LYS A 579 1.98 -25.79 -17.49
C LYS A 579 0.76 -25.87 -18.42
N LEU A 580 0.92 -26.57 -19.55
CA LEU A 580 -0.16 -26.79 -20.51
C LEU A 580 -1.36 -27.52 -19.87
N GLU A 581 -1.10 -28.59 -19.10
CA GLU A 581 -2.13 -29.34 -18.39
C GLU A 581 -2.90 -28.46 -17.39
N ILE A 582 -2.21 -27.65 -16.60
CA ILE A 582 -2.83 -26.70 -15.66
C ILE A 582 -3.73 -25.71 -16.41
N LEU A 583 -3.24 -25.12 -17.50
CA LEU A 583 -4.00 -24.19 -18.32
C LEU A 583 -5.26 -24.83 -18.92
N ILE A 584 -5.16 -26.06 -19.43
CA ILE A 584 -6.31 -26.81 -19.93
C ILE A 584 -7.33 -27.07 -18.81
N LYS A 585 -6.89 -27.55 -17.64
CA LYS A 585 -7.73 -27.82 -16.46
C LYS A 585 -8.45 -26.56 -15.96
N LEU A 586 -7.85 -25.40 -16.13
CA LEU A 586 -8.45 -24.09 -15.78
C LEU A 586 -9.30 -23.47 -16.89
N ASP A 587 -9.64 -24.26 -17.94
CA ASP A 587 -10.50 -23.83 -19.05
C ASP A 587 -9.92 -22.66 -19.89
N PHE A 588 -8.60 -22.44 -19.81
CA PHE A 588 -7.91 -21.36 -20.48
C PHE A 588 -8.11 -21.37 -22.00
N PHE A 589 -8.20 -22.55 -22.60
CA PHE A 589 -8.37 -22.79 -24.03
C PHE A 589 -9.81 -23.17 -24.40
N GLU A 590 -10.82 -22.70 -23.68
CA GLU A 590 -12.23 -23.08 -23.86
C GLU A 590 -12.75 -22.90 -25.29
N GLU A 591 -12.15 -21.99 -26.08
CA GLU A 591 -12.53 -21.73 -27.47
C GLU A 591 -12.35 -22.94 -28.40
N PHE A 592 -11.47 -23.88 -28.00
CA PHE A 592 -11.16 -25.07 -28.79
C PHE A 592 -11.94 -26.33 -28.35
N GLY A 593 -12.60 -26.29 -27.19
CA GLY A 593 -13.43 -27.39 -26.71
C GLY A 593 -13.40 -27.63 -25.21
N GLY A 594 -14.02 -28.71 -24.77
CA GLY A 594 -14.09 -29.06 -23.35
C GLY A 594 -12.78 -29.62 -22.81
N ILE A 595 -12.56 -29.46 -21.51
CA ILE A 595 -11.30 -29.84 -20.81
C ILE A 595 -10.87 -31.27 -21.13
N ARG A 596 -11.81 -32.23 -21.06
CA ARG A 596 -11.51 -33.66 -21.34
C ARG A 596 -11.00 -33.88 -22.77
N TYR A 597 -11.62 -33.24 -23.75
CA TYR A 597 -11.19 -33.27 -25.14
C TYR A 597 -9.79 -32.69 -25.30
N LEU A 598 -9.54 -31.51 -24.73
CA LEU A 598 -8.25 -30.82 -24.81
C LEU A 598 -7.12 -31.59 -24.13
N LEU A 599 -7.39 -32.24 -22.98
CA LEU A 599 -6.43 -33.09 -22.31
C LEU A 599 -6.09 -34.31 -23.19
N THR A 600 -7.08 -34.90 -23.84
CA THR A 600 -6.87 -36.01 -24.79
C THR A 600 -6.06 -35.54 -26.00
N CYS A 601 -6.33 -34.37 -26.56
CA CYS A 601 -5.52 -33.78 -27.63
C CYS A 601 -4.05 -33.60 -27.20
N SER A 602 -3.82 -33.07 -26.01
CA SER A 602 -2.46 -32.88 -25.46
C SER A 602 -1.73 -34.21 -25.24
N ASP A 603 -2.39 -35.22 -24.71
CA ASP A 603 -1.82 -36.57 -24.52
C ASP A 603 -1.46 -37.24 -25.86
N LEU A 604 -2.39 -37.24 -26.81
CA LEU A 604 -2.13 -37.79 -28.15
C LEU A 604 -1.03 -37.02 -28.88
N PHE A 605 -1.01 -35.70 -28.75
CA PHE A 605 0.02 -34.85 -29.34
C PHE A 605 1.40 -35.22 -28.79
N SER A 606 1.55 -35.32 -27.48
CA SER A 606 2.82 -35.70 -26.83
C SER A 606 3.29 -37.09 -27.24
N LYS A 607 2.37 -38.02 -27.49
CA LYS A 607 2.68 -39.40 -27.86
C LYS A 607 3.07 -39.54 -29.33
N TYR A 608 2.45 -38.81 -30.23
CA TYR A 608 2.54 -39.11 -31.67
C TYR A 608 3.12 -37.99 -32.51
N TYR A 609 3.02 -36.71 -32.13
CA TYR A 609 3.52 -35.60 -32.94
C TYR A 609 5.02 -35.72 -33.23
N GLY A 610 5.41 -35.45 -34.47
CA GLY A 610 6.80 -35.50 -34.94
C GLY A 610 7.39 -36.91 -35.11
N LYS A 611 6.66 -37.98 -34.79
CA LYS A 611 7.14 -39.35 -35.04
C LYS A 611 7.07 -39.67 -36.53
N LYS A 612 8.20 -40.05 -37.08
CA LYS A 612 8.35 -40.45 -38.48
C LYS A 612 8.13 -41.95 -38.71
N GLN A 613 8.00 -42.74 -37.63
CA GLN A 613 7.77 -44.17 -37.70
C GLN A 613 7.09 -44.71 -36.43
N MET A 614 6.37 -45.83 -36.54
CA MET A 614 5.71 -46.54 -35.45
C MET A 614 5.97 -48.03 -35.53
N LYS A 615 6.56 -48.62 -34.47
CA LYS A 615 6.73 -50.07 -34.37
C LYS A 615 5.39 -50.74 -34.13
N LYS A 616 5.13 -51.91 -34.79
CA LYS A 616 3.85 -52.65 -34.66
C LYS A 616 3.58 -53.10 -33.21
N ASP A 617 4.60 -53.55 -32.49
CA ASP A 617 4.46 -53.94 -31.08
C ASP A 617 3.99 -52.75 -30.21
N LYS A 618 4.58 -51.56 -30.43
CA LYS A 618 4.15 -50.33 -29.73
C LYS A 618 2.75 -49.85 -30.17
N ALA A 619 2.43 -50.05 -31.43
CA ALA A 619 1.09 -49.70 -31.92
C ALA A 619 0.02 -50.57 -31.25
N LEU A 620 0.29 -51.86 -31.05
CA LEU A 620 -0.58 -52.80 -30.31
C LEU A 620 -0.69 -52.41 -28.83
N GLU A 621 0.44 -52.07 -28.19
CA GLU A 621 0.49 -51.62 -26.81
C GLU A 621 -0.37 -50.34 -26.61
N TYR A 622 -0.36 -49.43 -27.56
CA TYR A 622 -1.15 -48.20 -27.55
C TYR A 622 -2.59 -48.39 -28.07
N GLY A 623 -2.98 -49.61 -28.47
CA GLY A 623 -4.32 -49.89 -29.00
C GLY A 623 -4.63 -49.19 -30.32
N LEU A 624 -3.60 -48.91 -31.14
CA LEU A 624 -3.76 -48.25 -32.42
C LEU A 624 -4.20 -49.24 -33.49
N ASP A 625 -5.22 -48.83 -34.25
CA ASP A 625 -5.68 -49.58 -35.41
C ASP A 625 -4.62 -49.57 -36.52
N PHE A 626 -4.27 -50.72 -37.04
CA PHE A 626 -3.28 -50.86 -38.11
C PHE A 626 -3.77 -50.28 -39.43
N ASP A 627 -5.09 -50.29 -39.70
CA ASP A 627 -5.63 -49.71 -40.89
C ASP A 627 -5.50 -48.17 -40.88
N VAL A 628 -5.73 -47.55 -39.73
CA VAL A 628 -5.48 -46.13 -39.52
C VAL A 628 -3.97 -45.81 -39.71
N LEU A 629 -3.09 -46.64 -39.20
CA LEU A 629 -1.64 -46.46 -39.37
C LEU A 629 -1.18 -46.64 -40.82
N ARG A 630 -1.80 -47.58 -41.60
CA ARG A 630 -1.53 -47.72 -43.02
C ARG A 630 -1.93 -46.52 -43.82
N GLU A 631 -3.10 -45.94 -43.52
CA GLU A 631 -3.57 -44.73 -44.20
C GLU A 631 -2.71 -43.48 -43.88
N CYS A 632 -2.01 -43.52 -42.74
CA CYS A 632 -1.15 -42.42 -42.28
C CYS A 632 0.35 -42.66 -42.54
N SER A 633 0.74 -43.74 -43.17
CA SER A 633 2.14 -44.11 -43.42
C SER A 633 2.44 -44.27 -44.90
N GLY A 634 3.59 -43.80 -45.36
CA GLY A 634 4.02 -43.97 -46.75
C GLY A 634 4.53 -45.38 -47.06
N LYS A 635 5.00 -46.14 -46.02
CA LYS A 635 5.57 -47.49 -46.19
C LYS A 635 5.32 -48.34 -44.95
N GLU A 636 4.91 -49.61 -45.19
CA GLU A 636 4.75 -50.61 -44.15
C GLU A 636 5.83 -51.71 -44.34
N THR A 637 6.48 -52.09 -43.21
CA THR A 637 7.39 -53.22 -43.13
C THR A 637 6.82 -54.32 -42.24
N GLN A 638 7.51 -55.49 -42.13
CA GLN A 638 7.06 -56.54 -41.21
C GLN A 638 6.92 -56.05 -39.75
N LYS A 639 7.76 -55.12 -39.29
CA LYS A 639 7.83 -54.70 -37.88
C LYS A 639 7.44 -53.23 -37.63
N THR A 640 7.34 -52.38 -38.69
CA THR A 640 7.26 -50.95 -38.49
C THR A 640 6.48 -50.28 -39.63
N PHE A 641 5.61 -49.32 -39.27
CA PHE A 641 5.06 -48.31 -40.16
C PHE A 641 6.07 -47.17 -40.29
N MET A 642 6.50 -46.85 -41.51
CA MET A 642 7.51 -45.81 -41.82
C MET A 642 6.91 -44.66 -42.61
N GLU A 643 7.60 -43.54 -42.63
CA GLU A 643 7.10 -42.30 -43.28
C GLU A 643 5.72 -41.94 -42.72
N LEU A 644 5.62 -41.95 -41.37
CA LEU A 644 4.38 -41.68 -40.67
C LEU A 644 4.07 -40.19 -40.74
N ASP A 645 2.90 -39.86 -41.30
CA ASP A 645 2.30 -38.54 -41.19
C ASP A 645 1.61 -38.43 -39.81
N SER A 646 2.36 -37.89 -38.85
CA SER A 646 1.86 -37.76 -37.47
C SER A 646 0.69 -36.77 -37.35
N ALA A 647 0.60 -35.74 -38.19
CA ALA A 647 -0.53 -34.79 -38.19
C ALA A 647 -1.80 -35.46 -38.66
N LYS A 648 -1.71 -36.23 -39.79
CA LYS A 648 -2.83 -37.01 -40.29
C LYS A 648 -3.31 -38.07 -39.32
N LEU A 649 -2.35 -38.73 -38.62
CA LEU A 649 -2.67 -39.71 -37.58
C LEU A 649 -3.43 -39.04 -36.40
N LEU A 650 -2.95 -37.95 -35.90
CA LEU A 650 -3.63 -37.17 -34.81
C LEU A 650 -5.04 -36.81 -35.22
N ASN A 651 -5.25 -36.24 -36.41
CA ASN A 651 -6.57 -35.86 -36.90
C ASN A 651 -7.50 -37.06 -36.95
N LYS A 652 -7.05 -38.24 -37.42
CA LYS A 652 -7.84 -39.47 -37.46
C LYS A 652 -8.21 -39.98 -36.05
N LEU A 653 -7.27 -39.98 -35.11
CA LEU A 653 -7.51 -40.41 -33.73
C LEU A 653 -8.51 -39.50 -33.01
N LEU A 654 -8.52 -38.21 -33.35
CA LEU A 654 -9.41 -37.21 -32.73
C LEU A 654 -10.82 -37.22 -33.31
N GLN A 655 -11.05 -37.76 -34.50
CA GLN A 655 -12.39 -37.81 -35.11
C GLN A 655 -13.44 -38.49 -34.25
N ASN A 656 -13.02 -39.47 -33.42
CA ASN A 656 -13.92 -40.23 -32.55
C ASN A 656 -13.90 -39.77 -31.08
N VAL A 657 -13.15 -38.72 -30.77
CA VAL A 657 -13.12 -38.17 -29.41
C VAL A 657 -14.24 -37.14 -29.23
N PRO A 658 -15.18 -37.36 -28.29
CA PRO A 658 -16.29 -36.43 -28.10
C PRO A 658 -15.76 -35.11 -27.53
N ASN A 659 -16.18 -34.01 -28.17
CA ASN A 659 -15.87 -32.65 -27.70
C ASN A 659 -17.11 -32.07 -26.98
N GLU A 660 -17.32 -32.50 -25.76
CA GLU A 660 -18.43 -32.06 -24.91
C GLU A 660 -17.99 -30.95 -23.97
N LYS A 661 -18.93 -30.04 -23.69
CA LYS A 661 -18.68 -29.00 -22.66
C LYS A 661 -18.44 -29.64 -21.29
N THR A 662 -17.44 -29.16 -20.61
CA THR A 662 -17.09 -29.63 -19.28
C THR A 662 -18.19 -29.26 -18.29
N ASP A 663 -18.62 -30.23 -17.50
CA ASP A 663 -19.60 -29.99 -16.43
C ASP A 663 -19.04 -29.12 -15.32
N MET A 664 -19.94 -28.44 -14.58
CA MET A 664 -19.58 -27.46 -13.56
C MET A 664 -18.79 -28.09 -12.39
N ARG A 665 -19.13 -29.33 -12.01
CA ARG A 665 -18.47 -30.03 -10.89
C ARG A 665 -16.99 -30.28 -11.22
N THR A 666 -16.70 -30.72 -12.42
CA THR A 666 -15.33 -30.92 -12.92
C THR A 666 -14.55 -29.61 -12.96
N LYS A 667 -15.15 -28.52 -13.45
CA LYS A 667 -14.51 -27.19 -13.46
C LYS A 667 -14.16 -26.73 -12.04
N ILE A 668 -15.08 -26.83 -11.09
CA ILE A 668 -14.86 -26.46 -9.70
C ILE A 668 -13.74 -27.32 -9.07
N ALA A 669 -13.76 -28.64 -9.30
CA ALA A 669 -12.72 -29.51 -8.79
C ALA A 669 -11.32 -29.10 -9.28
N TYR A 670 -11.18 -28.80 -10.55
CA TYR A 670 -9.91 -28.34 -11.12
C TYR A 670 -9.49 -26.95 -10.64
N GLN A 671 -10.43 -26.05 -10.38
CA GLN A 671 -10.11 -24.75 -9.79
C GLN A 671 -9.59 -24.90 -8.34
N ILE A 672 -10.26 -25.74 -7.54
CA ILE A 672 -9.78 -26.03 -6.16
C ILE A 672 -8.39 -26.68 -6.19
N GLU A 673 -8.15 -27.62 -7.11
CA GLU A 673 -6.86 -28.31 -7.25
C GLU A 673 -5.73 -27.34 -7.62
N ASN A 674 -5.95 -26.45 -8.60
CA ASN A 674 -4.90 -25.64 -9.21
C ASN A 674 -4.82 -24.21 -8.68
N LEU A 675 -5.92 -23.63 -8.20
CA LEU A 675 -5.99 -22.27 -7.65
C LEU A 675 -6.09 -22.27 -6.11
N GLY A 676 -6.67 -23.32 -5.52
CA GLY A 676 -6.99 -23.34 -4.09
C GLY A 676 -8.32 -22.65 -3.74
N TYR A 677 -8.94 -22.00 -4.70
CA TYR A 677 -10.22 -21.30 -4.56
C TYR A 677 -11.09 -21.49 -5.82
N VAL A 678 -12.34 -20.98 -5.77
CA VAL A 678 -13.27 -20.98 -6.90
C VAL A 678 -13.55 -19.53 -7.31
N ASP A 679 -13.59 -19.27 -8.61
CA ASP A 679 -13.91 -17.95 -9.17
C ASP A 679 -14.98 -17.97 -10.26
N ILE A 680 -15.63 -19.12 -10.44
CA ILE A 680 -16.73 -19.26 -11.38
C ILE A 680 -17.96 -18.46 -10.89
N VAL A 681 -18.46 -17.57 -11.75
CA VAL A 681 -19.71 -16.83 -11.49
C VAL A 681 -20.67 -17.05 -12.63
N ASP A 682 -21.86 -17.57 -12.32
CA ASP A 682 -22.98 -17.72 -13.26
C ASP A 682 -24.30 -17.35 -12.56
N LYS A 683 -24.91 -16.25 -13.00
CA LYS A 683 -26.19 -15.74 -12.45
C LYS A 683 -27.33 -16.78 -12.47
N LYS A 684 -27.24 -17.77 -13.36
CA LYS A 684 -28.24 -18.87 -13.44
C LYS A 684 -28.14 -19.85 -12.27
N LEU A 685 -27.04 -19.83 -11.52
CA LEU A 685 -26.78 -20.72 -10.39
C LEU A 685 -27.18 -20.09 -9.04
N ALA A 686 -28.27 -19.33 -9.02
CA ALA A 686 -28.81 -18.76 -7.78
C ALA A 686 -29.16 -19.87 -6.77
N GLY A 687 -28.67 -19.70 -5.54
CA GLY A 687 -28.84 -20.67 -4.44
C GLY A 687 -27.79 -21.80 -4.44
N TYR A 688 -26.95 -21.93 -5.46
CA TYR A 688 -25.84 -22.89 -5.48
C TYR A 688 -24.56 -22.26 -4.92
N CYS A 689 -23.92 -22.98 -3.99
CA CYS A 689 -22.68 -22.54 -3.35
C CYS A 689 -21.65 -23.66 -3.37
N VAL A 690 -20.37 -23.31 -3.30
CA VAL A 690 -19.26 -24.27 -3.10
C VAL A 690 -18.76 -24.15 -1.68
N ALA A 691 -18.57 -25.26 -0.97
CA ALA A 691 -17.99 -25.30 0.35
C ALA A 691 -16.45 -25.13 0.24
N LEU A 692 -15.95 -23.93 0.57
CA LEU A 692 -14.51 -23.65 0.52
C LEU A 692 -13.77 -24.11 1.75
N ASP A 693 -14.40 -23.98 2.93
CA ASP A 693 -13.79 -24.34 4.21
C ASP A 693 -14.86 -24.87 5.17
N LEU A 694 -14.42 -25.73 6.09
CA LEU A 694 -15.30 -26.40 7.04
C LEU A 694 -14.58 -26.58 8.38
N ASN A 695 -15.22 -26.09 9.47
CA ASN A 695 -14.81 -26.37 10.83
C ASN A 695 -15.98 -27.02 11.58
N VAL A 696 -15.74 -28.19 12.19
CA VAL A 696 -16.76 -29.02 12.85
C VAL A 696 -16.60 -29.14 14.37
N ASP A 697 -15.66 -28.42 14.99
CA ASP A 697 -15.30 -28.60 16.41
C ASP A 697 -16.49 -28.37 17.36
N TYR A 698 -17.31 -27.35 17.07
CA TYR A 698 -18.52 -27.07 17.87
C TYR A 698 -19.77 -27.19 16.99
N SER A 699 -20.40 -26.08 16.60
CA SER A 699 -21.40 -26.09 15.53
C SER A 699 -20.68 -26.01 14.19
N PRO A 700 -21.01 -26.86 13.20
CA PRO A 700 -20.38 -26.81 11.90
C PRO A 700 -20.46 -25.42 11.31
N ARG A 701 -19.29 -24.85 10.98
CA ARG A 701 -19.13 -23.55 10.33
C ARG A 701 -18.53 -23.78 8.96
N LEU A 702 -19.15 -23.20 7.95
CA LEU A 702 -18.72 -23.31 6.58
C LEU A 702 -18.45 -21.92 6.02
N LYS A 703 -17.51 -21.86 5.10
CA LYS A 703 -17.28 -20.72 4.24
C LYS A 703 -17.82 -21.12 2.86
N LEU A 704 -18.97 -20.57 2.47
CA LEU A 704 -19.64 -20.90 1.21
C LEU A 704 -19.38 -19.81 0.16
N TYR A 705 -18.94 -20.23 -1.04
CA TYR A 705 -18.83 -19.39 -2.21
C TYR A 705 -20.09 -19.48 -3.05
N ALA A 706 -20.83 -18.40 -3.20
CA ALA A 706 -22.07 -18.36 -3.96
C ALA A 706 -21.80 -18.25 -5.46
N LEU A 707 -22.14 -19.27 -6.23
CA LEU A 707 -21.87 -19.35 -7.67
C LEU A 707 -22.61 -18.28 -8.50
N ALA A 708 -23.71 -17.75 -7.99
CA ALA A 708 -24.49 -16.72 -8.71
C ALA A 708 -23.80 -15.35 -8.75
N ASN A 709 -23.00 -15.01 -7.75
CA ASN A 709 -22.49 -13.66 -7.57
C ASN A 709 -21.04 -13.59 -7.04
N GLY A 710 -20.40 -14.74 -6.82
CA GLY A 710 -19.02 -14.78 -6.34
C GLY A 710 -18.82 -14.37 -4.87
N ASN A 711 -19.90 -14.19 -4.09
CA ASN A 711 -19.77 -13.82 -2.68
C ASN A 711 -19.37 -15.01 -1.83
N THR A 712 -18.48 -14.76 -0.89
CA THR A 712 -18.13 -15.72 0.13
C THR A 712 -18.85 -15.37 1.45
N ILE A 713 -19.64 -16.31 1.95
CA ILE A 713 -20.50 -16.09 3.12
C ILE A 713 -20.14 -17.12 4.20
N PRO A 714 -19.78 -16.68 5.41
CA PRO A 714 -19.64 -17.58 6.54
C PRO A 714 -21.05 -17.98 7.02
N VAL A 715 -21.27 -19.28 7.15
CA VAL A 715 -22.56 -19.82 7.59
C VAL A 715 -22.39 -20.88 8.67
N LYS A 716 -23.39 -21.08 9.50
CA LYS A 716 -23.47 -22.16 10.49
C LYS A 716 -24.59 -23.14 10.13
N ILE A 717 -24.37 -24.39 10.52
CA ILE A 717 -25.36 -25.46 10.39
C ILE A 717 -25.50 -26.14 11.73
N SER A 718 -26.73 -26.58 12.12
CA SER A 718 -26.88 -27.36 13.35
C SER A 718 -26.18 -28.73 13.21
N LYS A 719 -25.60 -29.22 14.31
CA LYS A 719 -24.98 -30.58 14.34
C LYS A 719 -25.89 -31.69 13.85
N LYS A 720 -27.20 -31.56 14.14
CA LYS A 720 -28.21 -32.56 13.76
C LYS A 720 -28.36 -32.61 12.23
N ILE A 721 -28.52 -31.45 11.60
CA ILE A 721 -28.72 -31.35 10.15
C ILE A 721 -27.41 -31.77 9.42
N PHE A 722 -26.27 -31.30 9.89
CA PHE A 722 -24.97 -31.65 9.30
C PHE A 722 -24.66 -33.15 9.37
N LYS A 723 -24.99 -33.84 10.48
CA LYS A 723 -24.77 -35.29 10.61
C LYS A 723 -25.63 -36.11 9.64
N GLN A 724 -26.82 -35.60 9.26
CA GLN A 724 -27.71 -36.29 8.33
C GLN A 724 -27.17 -36.26 6.89
N ASN A 725 -26.53 -35.18 6.51
CA ASN A 725 -25.96 -34.98 5.17
C ASN A 725 -24.62 -34.19 5.24
N PRO A 726 -23.48 -34.85 5.60
CA PRO A 726 -22.22 -34.17 5.81
C PRO A 726 -21.67 -33.54 4.54
N ILE A 727 -21.37 -32.24 4.60
CA ILE A 727 -20.71 -31.47 3.51
C ILE A 727 -19.20 -31.66 3.62
N ARG A 728 -18.52 -31.75 2.49
CA ARG A 728 -17.06 -31.78 2.37
C ARG A 728 -16.57 -30.53 1.64
N ARG A 729 -15.30 -30.20 1.81
CA ARG A 729 -14.66 -29.13 1.03
C ARG A 729 -14.74 -29.49 -0.46
N GLY A 730 -15.19 -28.54 -1.26
CA GLY A 730 -15.39 -28.69 -2.71
C GLY A 730 -16.80 -29.15 -3.10
N ASP A 731 -17.64 -29.58 -2.17
CA ASP A 731 -19.01 -29.96 -2.48
C ASP A 731 -19.81 -28.74 -2.98
N ILE A 732 -20.62 -28.98 -4.01
CA ILE A 732 -21.63 -28.02 -4.45
C ILE A 732 -22.88 -28.24 -3.64
N VAL A 733 -23.30 -27.20 -2.94
CA VAL A 733 -24.44 -27.21 -2.03
C VAL A 733 -25.53 -26.27 -2.57
N LYS A 734 -26.72 -26.79 -2.79
CA LYS A 734 -27.91 -25.98 -3.03
C LYS A 734 -28.52 -25.61 -1.69
N VAL A 735 -28.49 -24.34 -1.34
CA VAL A 735 -29.12 -23.81 -0.13
C VAL A 735 -30.60 -23.61 -0.40
N GLU A 736 -31.46 -24.35 0.30
CA GLU A 736 -32.92 -24.28 0.15
C GLU A 736 -33.54 -23.31 1.16
N ASN A 737 -33.04 -23.35 2.43
CA ASN A 737 -33.53 -22.47 3.49
C ASN A 737 -32.42 -21.96 4.39
N GLN A 738 -32.43 -20.65 4.67
CA GLN A 738 -31.49 -19.97 5.55
C GLN A 738 -32.17 -18.89 6.39
N TYR A 739 -31.60 -18.59 7.57
CA TYR A 739 -32.09 -17.56 8.46
C TYR A 739 -30.95 -16.86 9.19
N ARG A 740 -31.22 -15.72 9.82
CA ARG A 740 -30.25 -14.99 10.63
C ARG A 740 -30.51 -15.19 12.11
N LYS A 741 -29.43 -15.23 12.89
CA LYS A 741 -29.46 -15.18 14.35
C LYS A 741 -28.46 -14.18 14.88
N PRO A 742 -28.71 -13.53 16.03
CA PRO A 742 -27.71 -12.77 16.72
C PRO A 742 -26.49 -13.63 17.04
N LYS A 743 -25.31 -13.04 16.87
CA LYS A 743 -24.04 -13.69 17.22
C LYS A 743 -23.88 -13.67 18.74
N MET A 744 -23.57 -14.80 19.33
CA MET A 744 -23.34 -14.92 20.75
C MET A 744 -21.87 -14.65 21.09
N LYS A 745 -21.62 -13.79 22.08
CA LYS A 745 -20.30 -13.54 22.65
C LYS A 745 -20.29 -13.84 24.13
N LYS A 746 -19.22 -14.43 24.64
CA LYS A 746 -19.06 -14.69 26.07
C LYS A 746 -18.51 -13.44 26.75
N VAL A 747 -19.29 -12.83 27.63
CA VAL A 747 -18.92 -11.67 28.43
C VAL A 747 -19.07 -12.06 29.89
N ASP A 748 -18.05 -11.92 30.70
CA ASP A 748 -18.02 -12.25 32.15
C ASP A 748 -18.50 -13.67 32.50
N GLY A 749 -18.24 -14.63 31.59
CA GLY A 749 -18.60 -16.03 31.78
C GLY A 749 -19.95 -16.43 31.21
N GLU A 750 -20.82 -15.49 30.89
CA GLU A 750 -22.17 -15.70 30.32
C GLU A 750 -22.23 -15.40 28.83
N TRP A 751 -23.07 -16.12 28.08
CA TRP A 751 -23.29 -15.92 26.66
C TRP A 751 -24.35 -14.83 26.45
N GLN A 752 -23.94 -13.71 25.83
CA GLN A 752 -24.81 -12.58 25.51
C GLN A 752 -24.96 -12.42 24.00
N GLU A 753 -26.12 -11.97 23.56
CA GLU A 753 -26.38 -11.62 22.16
C GLU A 753 -25.71 -10.32 21.83
N THR A 754 -25.10 -10.26 20.61
CA THR A 754 -24.50 -9.04 20.04
C THR A 754 -25.42 -8.50 18.94
N ASP A 755 -25.21 -7.24 18.54
CA ASP A 755 -25.91 -6.64 17.40
C ASP A 755 -25.51 -7.28 16.06
N GLU A 756 -24.40 -8.03 16.01
CA GLU A 756 -23.95 -8.74 14.82
C GLU A 756 -24.84 -9.95 14.54
N GLN A 757 -25.26 -10.09 13.27
CA GLN A 757 -26.07 -11.20 12.80
C GLN A 757 -25.20 -12.24 12.09
N GLU A 758 -25.47 -13.53 12.34
CA GLU A 758 -24.83 -14.64 11.64
C GLU A 758 -25.83 -15.48 10.85
N TRP A 759 -25.37 -15.98 9.69
CA TRP A 759 -26.21 -16.82 8.85
C TRP A 759 -26.23 -18.27 9.31
N TRP A 760 -27.44 -18.86 9.32
CA TRP A 760 -27.66 -20.27 9.59
C TRP A 760 -28.43 -20.92 8.45
N ILE A 761 -27.98 -22.12 8.05
CA ILE A 761 -28.68 -22.95 7.06
C ILE A 761 -29.53 -23.97 7.80
N SER A 762 -30.82 -24.03 7.48
CA SER A 762 -31.75 -25.01 7.98
C SER A 762 -32.02 -26.17 7.01
N GLU A 763 -31.84 -25.94 5.70
CA GLU A 763 -32.09 -26.96 4.69
C GLU A 763 -31.17 -26.77 3.49
N TYR A 764 -30.55 -27.85 3.01
CA TYR A 764 -29.70 -27.88 1.85
C TYR A 764 -29.63 -29.26 1.21
N LYS A 765 -29.21 -29.31 -0.08
CA LYS A 765 -28.89 -30.53 -0.82
C LYS A 765 -27.45 -30.45 -1.35
N ILE A 766 -26.73 -31.59 -1.29
CA ILE A 766 -25.44 -31.74 -1.98
C ILE A 766 -25.74 -32.18 -3.40
N CYS A 767 -25.18 -31.45 -4.40
CA CYS A 767 -25.45 -31.64 -5.82
C CYS A 767 -24.34 -32.45 -6.50
#